data_41b0f719e69ffe124746a74a8ac8ff0c
#
_entry.id   41b0f719e69ffe124746a74a8ac8ff0c
#
_cell.length_a   1.000
_cell.length_b   1.000
_cell.length_c   1.000
_cell.angle_alpha   90.00
_cell.angle_beta   90.00
_cell.angle_gamma   90.00
#
_symmetry.space_group_name_H-M   'P 1'
#
loop_
_entity.id
_entity.type
_entity.pdbx_description
1 polymer ?
#
loop_
_entity_poly.entity_id
_entity_poly.type
_entity_poly.pdbx_seq_one_letter_code
_entity_poly.pdbx_strand_id
1 'polypeptide(L)'
;MLLNEHMSKALFNKAGIPVPQGLSVFPGSEETVVPDFALPWILKAQALTGGRGKAGGVLRVDDAHDFAPTARRIFGLNIQGHSVPFIRVEPAVIIDRECYLSLSVSRSRGCILLTVGREGGVEIESGGRANLLVQEIHLPAGLAANQIRAAFFHLGLDKALFGDFSALLATFFKAMLDNGLLLAEINPLVLTGDNRFLALDGKVEVDDNFAELNPAMETYYQPEHASHEENVARAAGLSYVKLDGWVGLMVNGAGLAMATMDLLNFSRLPARNFLDLGGAADHTRMRTALELLFGDARVRAVFINMYGGILSCRNVALALREALGDREPDKPIVARMSGNDAAGGIEVLRAMGCDTVHIASDMQAAIRILETLKPQDAPVIEFPAPQTALPEARPQPTGHVSTASLGIDRDTPILVQGITGREGQLHTRLMQAYGANVVAGVTPFKGGQEILGVPVYNSVAQAMRHHKIGASIIFVPPRMAADAVLEAACNEIPWTICITEGIAQHEMLAVFEQIKSSPTQVVGPNTPGVIVPGQTKIGIMPTDPFMPGPVAILSRSGTLTYEVSARLTASNIGQSVCVGIGGDPFIGVKYADVFEMLRNHEATRAVVVLGEIGGQAEENLAEYVVRTGFDKPVVSFIAGRTAPPGKRLGHAGAILEKGGGVGRKIETMRRAGFTVCSSLEEVANETSCILK
;
A
#
# COMPACT_ATOMS: atom_id res chain seq x y z
N MET A 1 2.47 -9.75 3.68
CA MET A 1 3.56 -10.53 4.35
C MET A 1 3.90 -11.74 3.49
N LEU A 2 5.14 -11.82 2.97
CA LEU A 2 5.61 -12.96 2.19
C LEU A 2 6.13 -14.04 3.15
N LEU A 3 5.72 -15.30 2.95
CA LEU A 3 6.17 -16.44 3.75
C LEU A 3 7.31 -17.20 3.05
N ASN A 4 8.28 -17.72 3.83
CA ASN A 4 9.22 -18.70 3.30
C ASN A 4 8.53 -20.04 3.03
N GLU A 5 9.21 -20.99 2.39
CA GLU A 5 8.63 -22.29 2.05
C GLU A 5 8.16 -23.08 3.29
N HIS A 6 8.92 -23.02 4.38
CA HIS A 6 8.57 -23.72 5.61
C HIS A 6 7.22 -23.25 6.17
N MET A 7 7.04 -21.93 6.30
CA MET A 7 5.79 -21.34 6.78
C MET A 7 4.65 -21.49 5.79
N SER A 8 4.92 -21.41 4.48
CA SER A 8 3.93 -21.69 3.43
C SER A 8 3.38 -23.12 3.55
N LYS A 9 4.27 -24.11 3.72
CA LYS A 9 3.87 -25.50 3.92
C LYS A 9 3.17 -25.74 5.26
N ALA A 10 3.57 -25.05 6.32
CA ALA A 10 2.88 -25.11 7.61
C ALA A 10 1.42 -24.62 7.47
N LEU A 11 1.20 -23.53 6.73
CA LEU A 11 -0.14 -23.03 6.43
C LEU A 11 -0.92 -24.03 5.56
N PHE A 12 -0.33 -24.58 4.51
CA PHE A 12 -0.96 -25.58 3.66
C PHE A 12 -1.36 -26.83 4.45
N ASN A 13 -0.46 -27.37 5.26
CA ASN A 13 -0.73 -28.53 6.10
C ASN A 13 -1.89 -28.30 7.08
N LYS A 14 -1.89 -27.13 7.73
CA LYS A 14 -2.99 -26.73 8.64
C LYS A 14 -4.32 -26.61 7.92
N ALA A 15 -4.30 -26.20 6.65
CA ALA A 15 -5.49 -26.12 5.80
C ALA A 15 -5.94 -27.48 5.24
N GLY A 16 -5.17 -28.56 5.43
CA GLY A 16 -5.47 -29.89 4.90
C GLY A 16 -4.93 -30.17 3.50
N ILE A 17 -4.02 -29.34 3.00
CA ILE A 17 -3.29 -29.56 1.75
C ILE A 17 -2.08 -30.45 2.05
N PRO A 18 -1.92 -31.62 1.38
CA PRO A 18 -0.81 -32.53 1.64
C PRO A 18 0.56 -31.89 1.31
N VAL A 19 1.49 -31.95 2.25
CA VAL A 19 2.87 -31.49 2.12
C VAL A 19 3.84 -32.57 2.63
N PRO A 20 5.11 -32.63 2.18
CA PRO A 20 6.10 -33.52 2.75
C PRO A 20 6.32 -33.23 4.23
N GLN A 21 6.51 -34.29 5.03
CA GLN A 21 7.05 -34.13 6.38
C GLN A 21 8.40 -33.40 6.28
N GLY A 22 8.73 -32.59 7.27
CA GLY A 22 10.01 -31.88 7.22
C GLY A 22 10.35 -31.27 8.57
N LEU A 23 11.62 -31.08 8.80
CA LEU A 23 12.17 -30.47 10.00
C LEU A 23 13.04 -29.25 9.64
N SER A 24 13.16 -28.32 10.58
CA SER A 24 14.02 -27.14 10.44
C SER A 24 15.35 -27.38 11.13
N VAL A 25 16.45 -27.00 10.47
CA VAL A 25 17.82 -27.08 10.99
C VAL A 25 18.44 -25.70 10.94
N PHE A 26 18.97 -25.24 12.06
CA PHE A 26 19.59 -23.92 12.21
C PHE A 26 21.11 -24.01 12.20
N PRO A 27 21.83 -22.94 11.83
CA PRO A 27 23.29 -22.92 11.89
C PRO A 27 23.81 -23.33 13.28
N GLY A 28 24.75 -24.27 13.30
CA GLY A 28 25.32 -24.84 14.55
C GLY A 28 24.56 -26.02 15.13
N SER A 29 23.37 -26.36 14.62
CA SER A 29 22.62 -27.56 15.05
C SER A 29 22.75 -28.77 14.10
N GLU A 30 23.44 -28.61 12.98
CA GLU A 30 23.55 -29.60 11.92
C GLU A 30 24.27 -30.90 12.32
N GLU A 31 25.05 -30.89 13.41
CA GLU A 31 25.71 -32.08 13.95
C GLU A 31 24.84 -32.85 14.94
N THR A 32 23.83 -32.20 15.50
CA THR A 32 23.01 -32.77 16.57
C THR A 32 21.61 -33.15 16.15
N VAL A 33 21.14 -32.57 15.04
CA VAL A 33 19.83 -32.85 14.47
C VAL A 33 19.94 -33.97 13.44
N VAL A 34 19.26 -35.09 13.71
CA VAL A 34 19.15 -36.20 12.75
C VAL A 34 17.69 -36.33 12.32
N PRO A 35 17.39 -36.30 11.01
CA PRO A 35 16.04 -36.54 10.53
C PRO A 35 15.53 -37.94 10.94
N ASP A 36 14.29 -38.03 11.37
CA ASP A 36 13.62 -39.25 11.79
C ASP A 36 12.93 -40.02 10.65
N PHE A 37 13.14 -39.59 9.43
CA PHE A 37 12.61 -40.19 8.21
C PHE A 37 13.72 -40.75 7.31
N ALA A 38 13.34 -41.68 6.40
CA ALA A 38 14.27 -42.43 5.58
C ALA A 38 15.02 -41.53 4.55
N LEU A 39 16.24 -41.89 4.25
CA LEU A 39 17.02 -41.39 3.12
C LEU A 39 16.36 -41.77 1.78
N PRO A 40 16.59 -41.01 0.70
CA PRO A 40 17.41 -39.80 0.62
C PRO A 40 16.69 -38.56 1.18
N TRP A 41 17.47 -37.57 1.63
CA TRP A 41 16.95 -36.30 2.11
C TRP A 41 17.14 -35.19 1.10
N ILE A 42 16.19 -34.23 1.10
CA ILE A 42 16.30 -32.99 0.35
C ILE A 42 16.46 -31.83 1.32
N LEU A 43 17.57 -31.13 1.25
CA LEU A 43 17.88 -29.95 2.04
C LEU A 43 17.53 -28.69 1.24
N LYS A 44 16.72 -27.82 1.80
CA LYS A 44 16.19 -26.63 1.13
C LYS A 44 16.49 -25.37 1.92
N ALA A 45 17.25 -24.44 1.35
CA ALA A 45 17.47 -23.11 1.91
C ALA A 45 16.14 -22.38 2.13
N GLN A 46 15.99 -21.75 3.29
CA GLN A 46 14.83 -20.91 3.56
C GLN A 46 15.20 -19.44 3.36
N ALA A 47 14.70 -18.83 2.30
CA ALA A 47 14.89 -17.43 1.95
C ALA A 47 13.60 -16.88 1.35
N LEU A 48 13.32 -15.57 1.57
CA LEU A 48 12.14 -14.89 1.03
C LEU A 48 12.31 -14.52 -0.46
N THR A 49 12.92 -15.39 -1.25
CA THR A 49 13.14 -15.15 -2.68
C THR A 49 13.01 -16.44 -3.49
N GLY A 50 12.66 -16.30 -4.76
CA GLY A 50 12.66 -17.41 -5.71
C GLY A 50 14.07 -17.78 -6.20
N GLY A 51 14.16 -18.84 -7.05
CA GLY A 51 15.43 -19.24 -7.68
C GLY A 51 16.41 -19.95 -6.75
N ARG A 52 15.96 -20.43 -5.59
CA ARG A 52 16.79 -21.16 -4.60
C ARG A 52 17.50 -22.36 -5.23
N GLY A 53 16.81 -23.14 -6.07
CA GLY A 53 17.39 -24.27 -6.77
C GLY A 53 18.56 -23.87 -7.69
N LYS A 54 18.39 -22.81 -8.50
CA LYS A 54 19.44 -22.28 -9.39
C LYS A 54 20.64 -21.74 -8.62
N ALA A 55 20.43 -21.26 -7.38
CA ALA A 55 21.51 -20.76 -6.52
C ALA A 55 22.21 -21.87 -5.71
N GLY A 56 21.86 -23.15 -5.90
CA GLY A 56 22.43 -24.27 -5.14
C GLY A 56 21.86 -24.42 -3.73
N GLY A 57 20.74 -23.79 -3.44
CA GLY A 57 20.05 -23.85 -2.15
C GLY A 57 19.11 -25.05 -1.98
N VAL A 58 19.04 -25.96 -2.95
CA VAL A 58 18.30 -27.23 -2.86
C VAL A 58 19.25 -28.36 -3.24
N LEU A 59 19.56 -29.22 -2.29
CA LEU A 59 20.54 -30.30 -2.45
C LEU A 59 19.98 -31.61 -1.93
N ARG A 60 20.31 -32.70 -2.59
CA ARG A 60 19.99 -34.07 -2.20
C ARG A 60 21.14 -34.69 -1.42
N VAL A 61 20.81 -35.44 -0.38
CA VAL A 61 21.72 -36.19 0.47
C VAL A 61 21.29 -37.65 0.47
N ASP A 62 22.13 -38.51 -0.04
CA ASP A 62 21.89 -39.97 -0.15
C ASP A 62 22.51 -40.75 1.00
N ASP A 63 23.49 -40.17 1.72
CA ASP A 63 24.16 -40.75 2.89
C ASP A 63 24.06 -39.78 4.08
N ALA A 64 23.72 -40.27 5.28
CA ALA A 64 23.60 -39.47 6.48
C ALA A 64 24.91 -38.74 6.88
N HIS A 65 26.06 -39.29 6.53
CA HIS A 65 27.38 -38.66 6.77
C HIS A 65 27.57 -37.36 5.98
N ASP A 66 26.91 -37.21 4.83
CA ASP A 66 26.98 -36.01 3.99
C ASP A 66 26.04 -34.87 4.46
N PHE A 67 25.19 -35.12 5.45
CA PHE A 67 24.18 -34.19 5.91
C PHE A 67 24.80 -32.88 6.45
N ALA A 68 25.65 -32.98 7.48
CA ALA A 68 26.21 -31.80 8.12
C ALA A 68 27.12 -30.97 7.16
N PRO A 69 28.00 -31.58 6.36
CA PRO A 69 28.77 -30.85 5.34
C PRO A 69 27.85 -30.11 4.32
N THR A 70 26.80 -30.77 3.85
CA THR A 70 25.85 -30.19 2.89
C THR A 70 25.05 -29.03 3.52
N ALA A 71 24.61 -29.19 4.76
CA ALA A 71 23.92 -28.13 5.50
C ALA A 71 24.79 -26.88 5.65
N ARG A 72 26.06 -27.03 6.08
CA ARG A 72 27.02 -25.92 6.18
C ARG A 72 27.24 -25.21 4.84
N ARG A 73 27.30 -25.95 3.75
CA ARG A 73 27.42 -25.39 2.39
C ARG A 73 26.22 -24.49 2.07
N ILE A 74 25.00 -24.92 2.39
CA ILE A 74 23.77 -24.15 2.16
C ILE A 74 23.73 -22.90 3.05
N PHE A 75 24.12 -22.98 4.33
CA PHE A 75 24.19 -21.82 5.23
C PHE A 75 25.16 -20.74 4.74
N GLY A 76 26.22 -21.12 4.02
CA GLY A 76 27.18 -20.19 3.43
C GLY A 76 26.68 -19.46 2.16
N LEU A 77 25.48 -19.78 1.66
CA LEU A 77 24.95 -19.16 0.45
C LEU A 77 24.39 -17.76 0.72
N ASN A 78 24.53 -16.90 -0.27
CA ASN A 78 23.77 -15.66 -0.40
C ASN A 78 22.87 -15.78 -1.62
N ILE A 79 21.55 -15.82 -1.39
CA ILE A 79 20.56 -16.01 -2.45
C ILE A 79 19.89 -14.66 -2.76
N GLN A 80 20.29 -14.03 -3.85
CA GLN A 80 19.79 -12.71 -4.27
C GLN A 80 19.87 -11.63 -3.17
N GLY A 81 20.96 -11.60 -2.41
CA GLY A 81 21.17 -10.65 -1.32
C GLY A 81 20.67 -11.11 0.05
N HIS A 82 20.02 -12.28 0.14
CA HIS A 82 19.53 -12.84 1.39
C HIS A 82 20.45 -13.96 1.91
N SER A 83 20.83 -13.90 3.18
CA SER A 83 21.46 -15.02 3.89
C SER A 83 20.42 -16.12 4.13
N VAL A 84 20.91 -17.33 4.41
CA VAL A 84 20.06 -18.48 4.72
C VAL A 84 19.99 -18.66 6.25
N PRO A 85 18.92 -18.24 6.92
CA PRO A 85 18.81 -18.30 8.40
C PRO A 85 18.61 -19.71 8.91
N PHE A 86 18.00 -20.59 8.12
CA PHE A 86 17.83 -22.03 8.43
C PHE A 86 17.53 -22.80 7.14
N ILE A 87 17.62 -24.13 7.22
CA ILE A 87 17.24 -25.04 6.15
C ILE A 87 16.05 -25.90 6.57
N ARG A 88 15.23 -26.26 5.58
CA ARG A 88 14.21 -27.30 5.74
C ARG A 88 14.71 -28.59 5.14
N VAL A 89 14.60 -29.70 5.89
CA VAL A 89 14.98 -31.06 5.47
C VAL A 89 13.72 -31.87 5.28
N GLU A 90 13.60 -32.56 4.15
CA GLU A 90 12.45 -33.37 3.77
C GLU A 90 12.90 -34.73 3.20
N PRO A 91 12.11 -35.81 3.33
CA PRO A 91 12.36 -37.03 2.57
C PRO A 91 12.21 -36.76 1.06
N ALA A 92 13.04 -37.40 0.26
CA ALA A 92 12.85 -37.36 -1.19
C ALA A 92 11.57 -38.10 -1.58
N VAL A 93 10.80 -37.52 -2.50
CA VAL A 93 9.54 -38.06 -2.99
C VAL A 93 9.75 -38.66 -4.39
N ILE A 94 9.14 -39.82 -4.66
CA ILE A 94 9.08 -40.38 -6.00
C ILE A 94 8.00 -39.64 -6.76
N ILE A 95 8.41 -38.90 -7.77
CA ILE A 95 7.55 -38.05 -8.58
C ILE A 95 7.20 -38.77 -9.87
N ASP A 96 5.91 -38.96 -10.13
CA ASP A 96 5.39 -39.44 -11.40
C ASP A 96 5.18 -38.28 -12.36
N ARG A 97 4.63 -37.16 -11.84
CA ARG A 97 4.33 -35.98 -12.64
C ARG A 97 4.41 -34.70 -11.81
N GLU A 98 4.93 -33.65 -12.42
CA GLU A 98 4.97 -32.29 -11.86
C GLU A 98 3.95 -31.38 -12.58
N CYS A 99 3.16 -30.64 -11.81
CA CYS A 99 2.20 -29.67 -12.30
C CYS A 99 2.40 -28.31 -11.61
N TYR A 100 1.89 -27.26 -12.23
CA TYR A 100 1.83 -25.92 -11.62
C TYR A 100 0.42 -25.60 -11.17
N LEU A 101 0.27 -25.05 -9.99
CA LEU A 101 -1.01 -24.58 -9.45
C LEU A 101 -0.81 -23.29 -8.66
N SER A 102 -1.54 -22.23 -9.01
CA SER A 102 -1.55 -21.00 -8.22
C SER A 102 -2.90 -20.31 -8.18
N LEU A 103 -3.13 -19.58 -7.09
CA LEU A 103 -4.19 -18.62 -6.91
C LEU A 103 -3.54 -17.27 -6.58
N SER A 104 -3.92 -16.21 -7.28
CA SER A 104 -3.36 -14.88 -7.05
C SER A 104 -4.41 -13.78 -7.21
N VAL A 105 -4.34 -12.77 -6.36
CA VAL A 105 -5.18 -11.58 -6.45
C VAL A 105 -4.69 -10.69 -7.59
N SER A 106 -5.55 -10.46 -8.58
CA SER A 106 -5.26 -9.56 -9.70
C SER A 106 -5.87 -8.18 -9.44
N ARG A 107 -5.02 -7.21 -9.14
CA ARG A 107 -5.45 -5.81 -8.92
C ARG A 107 -6.03 -5.19 -10.18
N SER A 108 -5.46 -5.49 -11.34
CA SER A 108 -5.89 -4.93 -12.63
C SER A 108 -7.23 -5.48 -13.12
N ARG A 109 -7.57 -6.74 -12.75
CA ARG A 109 -8.82 -7.41 -13.16
C ARG A 109 -9.89 -7.40 -12.08
N GLY A 110 -9.54 -7.05 -10.83
CA GLY A 110 -10.47 -7.06 -9.70
C GLY A 110 -11.00 -8.46 -9.36
N CYS A 111 -10.17 -9.49 -9.48
CA CYS A 111 -10.56 -10.88 -9.24
C CYS A 111 -9.38 -11.72 -8.73
N ILE A 112 -9.66 -12.97 -8.35
CA ILE A 112 -8.64 -13.98 -8.09
C ILE A 112 -8.37 -14.74 -9.39
N LEU A 113 -7.11 -14.91 -9.76
CA LEU A 113 -6.71 -15.73 -10.90
C LEU A 113 -6.32 -17.13 -10.42
N LEU A 114 -6.97 -18.14 -10.96
CA LEU A 114 -6.53 -19.53 -10.92
C LEU A 114 -5.66 -19.79 -12.13
N THR A 115 -4.40 -20.17 -11.89
CA THR A 115 -3.45 -20.53 -12.96
C THR A 115 -3.01 -21.97 -12.77
N VAL A 116 -3.14 -22.79 -13.81
CA VAL A 116 -2.67 -24.17 -13.82
C VAL A 116 -1.81 -24.44 -15.04
N GLY A 117 -0.74 -25.26 -14.85
CA GLY A 117 0.18 -25.66 -15.89
C GLY A 117 0.47 -27.15 -15.87
N ARG A 118 0.61 -27.76 -17.06
CA ARG A 118 0.91 -29.18 -17.22
C ARG A 118 2.30 -29.57 -16.75
N GLU A 119 3.18 -28.61 -16.69
CA GLU A 119 4.58 -28.71 -16.26
C GLU A 119 4.78 -27.85 -15.03
N GLY A 120 5.58 -28.32 -14.08
CA GLY A 120 5.92 -27.62 -12.84
C GLY A 120 7.43 -27.40 -12.71
N GLY A 121 7.86 -26.80 -11.60
CA GLY A 121 9.27 -26.59 -11.30
C GLY A 121 9.91 -25.44 -12.06
N VAL A 122 11.20 -25.57 -12.38
CA VAL A 122 12.06 -24.51 -12.96
C VAL A 122 11.65 -24.12 -14.38
N GLU A 123 10.96 -24.99 -15.10
CA GLU A 123 10.60 -24.77 -16.50
C GLU A 123 9.53 -23.69 -16.69
N ILE A 124 8.64 -23.48 -15.71
CA ILE A 124 7.64 -22.40 -15.76
C ILE A 124 8.27 -21.01 -15.68
N GLU A 125 9.36 -20.86 -14.93
CA GLU A 125 10.08 -19.58 -14.82
C GLU A 125 10.77 -19.19 -16.15
N SER A 126 11.09 -20.17 -17.01
CA SER A 126 11.81 -20.02 -18.28
C SER A 126 10.95 -20.29 -19.52
N GLY A 127 9.85 -21.01 -19.38
CA GLY A 127 8.94 -21.39 -20.45
C GLY A 127 7.86 -20.34 -20.71
N GLY A 128 7.50 -20.14 -21.98
CA GLY A 128 6.50 -19.19 -22.38
C GLY A 128 5.11 -19.51 -21.78
N ARG A 129 4.30 -18.48 -21.57
CA ARG A 129 2.89 -18.53 -21.09
C ARG A 129 1.93 -19.42 -21.90
N ALA A 130 2.40 -20.05 -22.98
CA ALA A 130 1.60 -20.77 -23.94
C ALA A 130 0.91 -22.05 -23.39
N ASN A 131 1.43 -22.63 -22.30
CA ASN A 131 0.92 -23.87 -21.70
C ASN A 131 0.16 -23.67 -20.38
N LEU A 132 -0.21 -22.43 -20.05
CA LEU A 132 -0.92 -22.10 -18.83
C LEU A 132 -2.42 -21.85 -19.11
N LEU A 133 -3.29 -22.49 -18.34
CA LEU A 133 -4.70 -22.12 -18.25
C LEU A 133 -4.85 -21.08 -17.14
N VAL A 134 -5.41 -19.92 -17.46
CA VAL A 134 -5.71 -18.85 -16.50
C VAL A 134 -7.22 -18.64 -16.49
N GLN A 135 -7.82 -18.66 -15.30
CA GLN A 135 -9.27 -18.45 -15.09
C GLN A 135 -9.51 -17.39 -14.02
N GLU A 136 -10.52 -16.57 -14.24
CA GLU A 136 -10.93 -15.52 -13.29
C GLU A 136 -11.98 -16.07 -12.31
N ILE A 137 -11.75 -15.89 -11.02
CA ILE A 137 -12.68 -16.22 -9.96
C ILE A 137 -13.14 -14.91 -9.31
N HIS A 138 -14.42 -14.60 -9.42
CA HIS A 138 -15.02 -13.41 -8.85
C HIS A 138 -15.65 -13.71 -7.49
N LEU A 139 -15.37 -12.86 -6.49
CA LEU A 139 -16.01 -12.93 -5.18
C LEU A 139 -17.33 -12.11 -5.21
N PRO A 140 -18.38 -12.51 -4.48
CA PRO A 140 -18.44 -13.66 -3.57
C PRO A 140 -18.79 -15.00 -4.22
N ALA A 141 -19.02 -15.07 -5.53
CA ALA A 141 -19.42 -16.30 -6.21
C ALA A 141 -18.43 -17.46 -6.01
N GLY A 142 -17.12 -17.15 -5.96
CA GLY A 142 -16.06 -18.10 -5.67
C GLY A 142 -15.76 -19.09 -6.79
N LEU A 143 -15.03 -20.16 -6.44
CA LEU A 143 -14.56 -21.18 -7.38
C LEU A 143 -15.71 -22.08 -7.86
N ALA A 144 -15.99 -22.07 -9.15
CA ALA A 144 -17.08 -22.81 -9.75
C ALA A 144 -16.65 -24.22 -10.22
N ALA A 145 -17.58 -25.17 -10.20
CA ALA A 145 -17.32 -26.56 -10.59
C ALA A 145 -16.84 -26.72 -12.06
N ASN A 146 -17.27 -25.85 -12.98
CA ASN A 146 -16.78 -25.86 -14.35
C ASN A 146 -15.32 -25.41 -14.44
N GLN A 147 -14.86 -24.50 -13.57
CA GLN A 147 -13.47 -24.06 -13.49
C GLN A 147 -12.57 -25.18 -12.98
N ILE A 148 -13.03 -25.94 -11.97
CA ILE A 148 -12.32 -27.13 -11.47
C ILE A 148 -12.15 -28.16 -12.59
N ARG A 149 -13.26 -28.46 -13.34
CA ARG A 149 -13.19 -29.38 -14.48
C ARG A 149 -12.25 -28.92 -15.58
N ALA A 150 -12.30 -27.64 -15.92
CA ALA A 150 -11.41 -27.07 -16.95
C ALA A 150 -9.93 -27.16 -16.53
N ALA A 151 -9.61 -26.87 -15.28
CA ALA A 151 -8.27 -27.03 -14.70
C ALA A 151 -7.81 -28.50 -14.77
N PHE A 152 -8.66 -29.42 -14.34
CA PHE A 152 -8.35 -30.86 -14.36
C PHE A 152 -8.06 -31.39 -15.78
N PHE A 153 -8.93 -31.08 -16.74
CA PHE A 153 -8.74 -31.50 -18.13
C PHE A 153 -7.54 -30.82 -18.79
N HIS A 154 -7.27 -29.56 -18.43
CA HIS A 154 -6.07 -28.88 -18.90
C HIS A 154 -4.81 -29.60 -18.43
N LEU A 155 -4.76 -30.06 -17.17
CA LEU A 155 -3.64 -30.83 -16.65
C LEU A 155 -3.47 -32.20 -17.36
N GLY A 156 -4.51 -32.76 -17.97
CA GLY A 156 -4.48 -34.06 -18.67
C GLY A 156 -4.22 -35.23 -17.70
N LEU A 157 -4.80 -35.18 -16.53
CA LEU A 157 -4.72 -36.22 -15.50
C LEU A 157 -5.67 -37.37 -15.79
N ASP A 158 -5.40 -38.55 -15.20
CA ASP A 158 -6.33 -39.68 -15.27
C ASP A 158 -7.67 -39.35 -14.59
N LYS A 159 -8.77 -39.74 -15.20
CA LYS A 159 -10.12 -39.45 -14.72
C LYS A 159 -10.41 -39.96 -13.32
N ALA A 160 -9.74 -41.04 -12.89
CA ALA A 160 -9.87 -41.57 -11.54
C ALA A 160 -9.42 -40.56 -10.45
N LEU A 161 -8.53 -39.63 -10.80
CA LEU A 161 -7.98 -38.61 -9.90
C LEU A 161 -8.87 -37.38 -9.77
N PHE A 162 -9.97 -37.27 -10.49
CA PHE A 162 -10.82 -36.08 -10.50
C PHE A 162 -11.37 -35.72 -9.13
N GLY A 163 -11.78 -36.72 -8.36
CA GLY A 163 -12.30 -36.49 -7.00
C GLY A 163 -11.28 -35.86 -6.08
N ASP A 164 -10.07 -36.41 -6.05
CA ASP A 164 -8.97 -35.95 -5.19
C ASP A 164 -8.45 -34.57 -5.62
N PHE A 165 -8.32 -34.33 -6.94
CA PHE A 165 -7.97 -33.02 -7.45
C PHE A 165 -9.03 -31.97 -7.15
N SER A 166 -10.30 -32.30 -7.29
CA SER A 166 -11.41 -31.39 -6.98
C SER A 166 -11.42 -31.00 -5.50
N ALA A 167 -11.21 -31.96 -4.61
CA ALA A 167 -11.12 -31.73 -3.16
C ALA A 167 -9.89 -30.86 -2.82
N LEU A 168 -8.72 -31.18 -3.41
CA LEU A 168 -7.50 -30.40 -3.24
C LEU A 168 -7.69 -28.93 -3.68
N LEU A 169 -8.22 -28.70 -4.89
CA LEU A 169 -8.38 -27.35 -5.42
C LEU A 169 -9.40 -26.54 -4.62
N ALA A 170 -10.50 -27.17 -4.17
CA ALA A 170 -11.49 -26.54 -3.29
C ALA A 170 -10.88 -26.16 -1.93
N THR A 171 -10.08 -27.06 -1.34
CA THR A 171 -9.35 -26.80 -0.10
C THR A 171 -8.32 -25.68 -0.27
N PHE A 172 -7.60 -25.65 -1.38
CA PHE A 172 -6.63 -24.64 -1.72
C PHE A 172 -7.25 -23.25 -1.86
N PHE A 173 -8.41 -23.18 -2.55
CA PHE A 173 -9.17 -21.94 -2.66
C PHE A 173 -9.72 -21.47 -1.30
N LYS A 174 -10.25 -22.41 -0.51
CA LYS A 174 -10.70 -22.10 0.85
C LYS A 174 -9.55 -21.57 1.73
N ALA A 175 -8.37 -22.19 1.65
CA ALA A 175 -7.18 -21.75 2.38
C ALA A 175 -6.78 -20.32 2.00
N MET A 176 -6.90 -19.95 0.70
CA MET A 176 -6.66 -18.59 0.23
C MET A 176 -7.59 -17.58 0.91
N LEU A 177 -8.89 -17.88 0.99
CA LEU A 177 -9.87 -16.96 1.59
C LEU A 177 -9.75 -16.89 3.10
N ASP A 178 -9.67 -18.04 3.78
CA ASP A 178 -9.65 -18.12 5.24
C ASP A 178 -8.40 -17.44 5.86
N ASN A 179 -7.31 -17.35 5.11
CA ASN A 179 -6.06 -16.78 5.59
C ASN A 179 -5.70 -15.45 4.90
N GLY A 180 -6.61 -14.87 4.14
CA GLY A 180 -6.40 -13.57 3.48
C GLY A 180 -5.19 -13.55 2.55
N LEU A 181 -5.01 -14.59 1.73
CA LEU A 181 -3.81 -14.72 0.89
C LEU A 181 -3.94 -13.88 -0.39
N LEU A 182 -2.90 -13.14 -0.73
CA LEU A 182 -2.79 -12.44 -2.01
C LEU A 182 -2.19 -13.33 -3.09
N LEU A 183 -1.35 -14.28 -2.68
CA LEU A 183 -0.77 -15.31 -3.52
C LEU A 183 -0.72 -16.62 -2.73
N ALA A 184 -1.15 -17.68 -3.36
CA ALA A 184 -0.88 -19.05 -2.98
C ALA A 184 -0.39 -19.81 -4.21
N GLU A 185 0.84 -20.34 -4.18
CA GLU A 185 1.46 -21.03 -5.30
C GLU A 185 2.02 -22.35 -4.82
N ILE A 186 1.73 -23.40 -5.56
CA ILE A 186 2.33 -24.74 -5.40
C ILE A 186 3.12 -25.02 -6.69
N ASN A 187 4.44 -25.06 -6.57
CA ASN A 187 5.33 -25.24 -7.74
C ASN A 187 6.60 -26.04 -7.39
N PRO A 188 6.56 -27.37 -7.59
CA PRO A 188 5.49 -28.14 -8.24
C PRO A 188 4.42 -28.70 -7.27
N LEU A 189 3.21 -28.86 -7.80
CA LEU A 189 2.23 -29.82 -7.32
C LEU A 189 2.58 -31.17 -7.97
N VAL A 190 2.94 -32.16 -7.18
CA VAL A 190 3.34 -33.45 -7.71
C VAL A 190 2.26 -34.52 -7.56
N LEU A 191 2.18 -35.38 -8.55
CA LEU A 191 1.53 -36.67 -8.44
C LEU A 191 2.60 -37.69 -8.09
N THR A 192 2.41 -38.40 -6.99
CA THR A 192 3.33 -39.43 -6.51
C THR A 192 3.03 -40.78 -7.19
N GLY A 193 3.99 -41.72 -7.21
CA GLY A 193 3.80 -43.04 -7.79
C GLY A 193 2.67 -43.87 -7.22
N ASP A 194 2.13 -43.50 -6.03
CA ASP A 194 0.94 -44.06 -5.41
C ASP A 194 -0.33 -43.20 -5.65
N ASN A 195 -0.33 -42.38 -6.71
CA ASN A 195 -1.44 -41.55 -7.17
C ASN A 195 -1.97 -40.53 -6.14
N ARG A 196 -1.13 -39.96 -5.29
CA ARG A 196 -1.48 -38.88 -4.35
C ARG A 196 -0.96 -37.54 -4.82
N PHE A 197 -1.72 -36.50 -4.62
CA PHE A 197 -1.25 -35.12 -4.80
C PHE A 197 -0.46 -34.65 -3.58
N LEU A 198 0.67 -33.96 -3.83
CA LEU A 198 1.54 -33.43 -2.79
C LEU A 198 2.08 -32.06 -3.21
N ALA A 199 1.98 -31.05 -2.35
CA ALA A 199 2.60 -29.75 -2.55
C ALA A 199 4.08 -29.80 -2.15
N LEU A 200 4.97 -29.98 -3.15
CA LEU A 200 6.40 -30.21 -2.94
C LEU A 200 7.17 -28.92 -2.64
N ASP A 201 6.69 -27.80 -3.15
CA ASP A 201 7.12 -26.45 -2.78
C ASP A 201 5.89 -25.53 -2.66
N GLY A 202 6.01 -24.48 -1.88
CA GLY A 202 4.94 -23.54 -1.65
C GLY A 202 5.44 -22.12 -1.46
N LYS A 203 4.72 -21.18 -2.08
CA LYS A 203 4.94 -19.74 -1.90
C LYS A 203 3.62 -19.08 -1.57
N VAL A 204 3.61 -18.38 -0.44
CA VAL A 204 2.40 -17.70 0.07
C VAL A 204 2.73 -16.25 0.36
N GLU A 205 1.82 -15.37 -0.05
CA GLU A 205 1.79 -13.97 0.38
C GLU A 205 0.46 -13.68 1.05
N VAL A 206 0.54 -13.22 2.30
CA VAL A 206 -0.62 -12.84 3.13
C VAL A 206 -0.87 -11.35 2.96
N ASP A 207 -2.13 -10.94 2.91
CA ASP A 207 -2.52 -9.53 3.01
C ASP A 207 -2.16 -8.98 4.39
N ASP A 208 -1.34 -7.93 4.44
CA ASP A 208 -0.91 -7.32 5.70
C ASP A 208 -2.11 -6.77 6.49
N ASN A 209 -3.10 -6.17 5.80
CA ASN A 209 -4.32 -5.67 6.44
C ASN A 209 -5.11 -6.82 7.10
N PHE A 210 -5.22 -7.96 6.41
CA PHE A 210 -5.84 -9.16 6.99
C PHE A 210 -5.05 -9.67 8.19
N ALA A 211 -3.71 -9.71 8.09
CA ALA A 211 -2.84 -10.18 9.17
C ALA A 211 -2.96 -9.30 10.42
N GLU A 212 -2.99 -7.99 10.28
CA GLU A 212 -3.17 -7.04 11.38
C GLU A 212 -4.52 -7.21 12.10
N LEU A 213 -5.55 -7.56 11.36
CA LEU A 213 -6.88 -7.81 11.91
C LEU A 213 -7.01 -9.22 12.55
N ASN A 214 -6.11 -10.16 12.27
CA ASN A 214 -6.20 -11.54 12.70
C ASN A 214 -4.95 -12.00 13.47
N PRO A 215 -4.95 -11.93 14.81
CA PRO A 215 -3.79 -12.27 15.65
C PRO A 215 -3.20 -13.67 15.40
N ALA A 216 -4.02 -14.62 14.91
CA ALA A 216 -3.54 -15.96 14.56
C ALA A 216 -2.49 -15.97 13.43
N MET A 217 -2.44 -14.90 12.63
CA MET A 217 -1.45 -14.76 11.54
C MET A 217 -0.06 -14.39 12.05
N GLU A 218 0.06 -13.91 13.29
CA GLU A 218 1.34 -13.59 13.92
C GLU A 218 2.27 -14.81 14.02
N THR A 219 1.71 -16.01 14.11
CA THR A 219 2.48 -17.28 14.13
C THR A 219 3.28 -17.51 12.84
N TYR A 220 2.92 -16.83 11.75
CA TYR A 220 3.61 -16.92 10.45
C TYR A 220 4.61 -15.78 10.22
N TYR A 221 4.70 -14.83 11.15
CA TYR A 221 5.70 -13.79 11.06
C TYR A 221 7.11 -14.33 11.26
N GLN A 222 8.07 -13.86 10.47
CA GLN A 222 9.42 -14.39 10.38
C GLN A 222 10.43 -13.27 10.68
N PRO A 223 10.70 -12.97 11.97
CA PRO A 223 11.56 -11.85 12.36
C PRO A 223 13.01 -11.99 11.87
N GLU A 224 13.46 -13.23 11.60
CA GLU A 224 14.81 -13.52 11.08
C GLU A 224 15.06 -12.99 9.66
N HIS A 225 14.03 -12.62 8.94
CA HIS A 225 14.11 -12.03 7.59
C HIS A 225 14.01 -10.50 7.58
N ALA A 226 13.83 -9.87 8.72
CA ALA A 226 13.80 -8.43 8.89
C ALA A 226 14.97 -7.94 9.74
N SER A 227 15.37 -6.69 9.58
CA SER A 227 16.37 -6.09 10.47
C SER A 227 15.79 -5.92 11.88
N HIS A 228 16.68 -5.77 12.88
CA HIS A 228 16.25 -5.49 14.25
C HIS A 228 15.35 -4.24 14.30
N GLU A 229 15.73 -3.20 13.59
CA GLU A 229 15.01 -1.93 13.54
C GLU A 229 13.62 -2.09 12.87
N GLU A 230 13.52 -2.86 11.78
CA GLU A 230 12.25 -3.16 11.13
C GLU A 230 11.32 -3.95 12.07
N ASN A 231 11.86 -4.89 12.85
CA ASN A 231 11.09 -5.65 13.84
C ASN A 231 10.56 -4.75 14.99
N VAL A 232 11.41 -3.87 15.53
CA VAL A 232 11.02 -2.92 16.59
C VAL A 232 9.97 -1.94 16.08
N ALA A 233 10.17 -1.39 14.88
CA ALA A 233 9.21 -0.48 14.25
C ALA A 233 7.85 -1.13 14.04
N ARG A 234 7.84 -2.38 13.51
CA ARG A 234 6.61 -3.15 13.31
C ARG A 234 5.87 -3.37 14.63
N ALA A 235 6.56 -3.76 15.69
CA ALA A 235 5.95 -3.96 17.01
C ALA A 235 5.31 -2.68 17.56
N ALA A 236 5.82 -1.51 17.18
CA ALA A 236 5.26 -0.19 17.52
C ALA A 236 4.19 0.31 16.52
N GLY A 237 3.86 -0.45 15.48
CA GLY A 237 2.92 -0.03 14.43
C GLY A 237 3.45 1.10 13.55
N LEU A 238 4.77 1.19 13.37
CA LEU A 238 5.44 2.13 12.47
C LEU A 238 5.77 1.49 11.13
N SER A 239 5.60 2.22 10.04
CA SER A 239 6.11 1.82 8.73
C SER A 239 7.57 2.24 8.60
N TYR A 240 8.48 1.30 8.63
CA TYR A 240 9.93 1.52 8.60
C TYR A 240 10.61 0.62 7.58
N VAL A 241 11.50 1.20 6.77
CA VAL A 241 12.38 0.45 5.86
C VAL A 241 13.80 0.99 6.01
N LYS A 242 14.76 0.11 6.26
CA LYS A 242 16.17 0.43 6.36
C LYS A 242 16.79 0.70 4.98
N LEU A 243 17.57 1.76 4.86
CA LEU A 243 18.27 2.19 3.64
C LEU A 243 19.75 2.41 3.91
N ASP A 244 20.52 2.80 2.90
CA ASP A 244 21.97 2.88 3.00
C ASP A 244 22.55 4.30 3.19
N GLY A 245 21.69 5.32 3.36
CA GLY A 245 22.09 6.70 3.54
C GLY A 245 22.61 7.04 4.95
N TRP A 246 22.63 8.34 5.25
CA TRP A 246 23.08 8.89 6.53
C TRP A 246 22.07 9.85 7.20
N VAL A 247 21.06 10.31 6.45
CA VAL A 247 19.99 11.16 6.99
C VAL A 247 18.89 10.27 7.54
N GLY A 248 18.68 10.28 8.85
CA GLY A 248 17.52 9.64 9.48
C GLY A 248 16.26 10.43 9.18
N LEU A 249 15.24 9.77 8.63
CA LEU A 249 14.01 10.40 8.18
C LEU A 249 12.84 10.03 9.09
N MET A 250 12.07 11.04 9.52
CA MET A 250 10.82 10.89 10.24
C MET A 250 9.75 11.80 9.63
N VAL A 251 8.68 11.21 9.08
CA VAL A 251 7.63 11.92 8.35
C VAL A 251 6.26 11.36 8.75
N ASN A 252 5.20 12.13 8.61
CA ASN A 252 3.84 11.62 8.73
C ASN A 252 3.17 11.55 7.35
N GLY A 253 2.67 10.36 7.04
CA GLY A 253 2.00 10.02 5.79
C GLY A 253 2.95 9.52 4.70
N ALA A 254 2.66 8.33 4.18
CA ALA A 254 3.51 7.59 3.25
C ALA A 254 3.91 8.38 2.00
N GLY A 255 2.97 9.11 1.39
CA GLY A 255 3.25 9.91 0.20
C GLY A 255 4.25 11.04 0.46
N LEU A 256 4.09 11.78 1.57
CA LEU A 256 5.04 12.84 1.95
C LEU A 256 6.40 12.24 2.32
N ALA A 257 6.42 11.07 2.98
CA ALA A 257 7.66 10.38 3.32
C ALA A 257 8.41 9.94 2.05
N MET A 258 7.73 9.38 1.06
CA MET A 258 8.31 9.04 -0.25
C MET A 258 8.83 10.27 -0.99
N ALA A 259 8.06 11.35 -1.05
CA ALA A 259 8.48 12.59 -1.71
C ALA A 259 9.67 13.24 -1.00
N THR A 260 9.72 13.18 0.33
CA THR A 260 10.84 13.70 1.13
C THR A 260 12.10 12.86 0.90
N MET A 261 11.97 11.53 0.90
CA MET A 261 13.06 10.61 0.58
C MET A 261 13.62 10.88 -0.82
N ASP A 262 12.76 11.04 -1.82
CA ASP A 262 13.17 11.36 -3.19
C ASP A 262 13.96 12.67 -3.24
N LEU A 263 13.45 13.72 -2.59
CA LEU A 263 14.11 15.02 -2.57
C LEU A 263 15.51 14.94 -1.91
N LEU A 264 15.63 14.26 -0.78
CA LEU A 264 16.93 14.03 -0.11
C LEU A 264 17.90 13.30 -1.05
N ASN A 265 17.45 12.20 -1.63
CA ASN A 265 18.28 11.36 -2.49
C ASN A 265 18.76 12.12 -3.74
N PHE A 266 17.87 12.88 -4.38
CA PHE A 266 18.23 13.72 -5.53
C PHE A 266 19.15 14.91 -5.15
N SER A 267 19.06 15.39 -3.91
CA SER A 267 19.96 16.40 -3.36
C SER A 267 21.31 15.82 -2.88
N ARG A 268 21.60 14.55 -3.15
CA ARG A 268 22.82 13.85 -2.69
C ARG A 268 22.98 13.81 -1.16
N LEU A 269 21.85 13.75 -0.47
CA LEU A 269 21.72 13.62 0.97
C LEU A 269 20.95 12.30 1.29
N PRO A 270 21.53 11.13 0.94
CA PRO A 270 20.76 9.89 0.92
C PRO A 270 20.15 9.56 2.29
N ALA A 271 18.87 9.21 2.26
CA ALA A 271 18.11 8.81 3.43
C ALA A 271 18.63 7.47 4.00
N ARG A 272 18.74 7.38 5.33
CA ARG A 272 19.13 6.17 6.05
C ARG A 272 17.97 5.20 6.23
N ASN A 273 16.77 5.73 6.21
CA ASN A 273 15.54 4.97 6.37
C ASN A 273 14.37 5.67 5.67
N PHE A 274 13.33 4.91 5.35
CA PHE A 274 11.98 5.39 5.23
C PHE A 274 11.31 5.21 6.59
N LEU A 275 10.60 6.22 7.10
CA LEU A 275 9.76 6.11 8.29
C LEU A 275 8.53 6.99 8.17
N ASP A 276 7.37 6.33 8.22
CA ASP A 276 6.06 6.98 8.30
C ASP A 276 5.43 6.71 9.66
N LEU A 277 5.10 7.80 10.38
CA LEU A 277 4.43 7.75 11.69
C LEU A 277 2.95 7.40 11.59
N GLY A 278 2.36 7.48 10.38
CA GLY A 278 0.92 7.41 10.19
C GLY A 278 0.16 8.63 10.70
N GLY A 279 -1.16 8.58 10.59
CA GLY A 279 -2.04 9.70 10.96
C GLY A 279 -2.35 9.83 12.46
N ALA A 280 -2.06 8.80 13.27
CA ALA A 280 -2.42 8.73 14.69
C ALA A 280 -1.18 8.42 15.57
N ALA A 281 -0.06 9.11 15.32
CA ALA A 281 1.15 8.93 16.12
C ALA A 281 0.94 9.37 17.56
N ASP A 282 0.97 8.42 18.49
CA ASP A 282 0.97 8.65 19.92
C ASP A 282 2.41 8.80 20.47
N HIS A 283 2.53 9.14 21.76
CA HIS A 283 3.84 9.32 22.43
C HIS A 283 4.73 8.08 22.32
N THR A 284 4.17 6.88 22.37
CA THR A 284 4.93 5.62 22.33
C THR A 284 5.56 5.42 20.96
N ARG A 285 4.78 5.60 19.90
CA ARG A 285 5.29 5.53 18.50
C ARG A 285 6.37 6.56 18.24
N MET A 286 6.17 7.81 18.70
CA MET A 286 7.15 8.88 18.57
C MET A 286 8.45 8.55 19.27
N ARG A 287 8.39 8.05 20.51
CA ARG A 287 9.58 7.64 21.26
C ARG A 287 10.33 6.52 20.54
N THR A 288 9.61 5.46 20.13
CA THR A 288 10.24 4.34 19.41
C THR A 288 10.89 4.82 18.10
N ALA A 289 10.24 5.71 17.34
CA ALA A 289 10.81 6.28 16.11
C ALA A 289 12.11 7.03 16.39
N LEU A 290 12.15 7.85 17.43
CA LEU A 290 13.36 8.58 17.85
C LEU A 290 14.46 7.63 18.33
N GLU A 291 14.13 6.65 19.17
CA GLU A 291 15.08 5.64 19.66
C GLU A 291 15.74 4.88 18.50
N LEU A 292 14.96 4.51 17.48
CA LEU A 292 15.48 3.86 16.26
C LEU A 292 16.46 4.76 15.51
N LEU A 293 16.13 6.04 15.33
CA LEU A 293 16.98 6.99 14.60
C LEU A 293 18.23 7.37 15.37
N PHE A 294 18.13 7.61 16.68
CA PHE A 294 19.28 7.93 17.52
C PHE A 294 20.17 6.70 17.81
N GLY A 295 19.60 5.49 17.85
CA GLY A 295 20.33 4.24 18.05
C GLY A 295 21.15 3.79 16.82
N ASP A 296 20.78 4.16 15.60
CA ASP A 296 21.55 3.78 14.40
C ASP A 296 22.79 4.67 14.24
N ALA A 297 23.98 4.09 14.46
CA ALA A 297 25.26 4.79 14.35
C ALA A 297 25.54 5.40 12.96
N ARG A 298 24.88 4.93 11.91
CA ARG A 298 25.00 5.48 10.56
C ARG A 298 24.11 6.72 10.34
N VAL A 299 23.11 6.95 11.18
CA VAL A 299 22.36 8.21 11.19
C VAL A 299 23.24 9.30 11.75
N ARG A 300 23.53 10.34 10.97
CA ARG A 300 24.41 11.46 11.33
C ARG A 300 23.64 12.76 11.51
N ALA A 301 22.45 12.87 10.97
CA ALA A 301 21.48 13.93 11.22
C ALA A 301 20.06 13.34 11.09
N VAL A 302 19.11 13.91 11.81
CA VAL A 302 17.69 13.52 11.74
C VAL A 302 16.89 14.62 11.05
N PHE A 303 16.15 14.26 10.01
CA PHE A 303 15.21 15.17 9.36
C PHE A 303 13.78 14.81 9.73
N ILE A 304 13.11 15.71 10.43
CA ILE A 304 11.69 15.62 10.81
C ILE A 304 10.88 16.50 9.87
N ASN A 305 10.09 15.89 8.98
CA ASN A 305 9.23 16.63 8.07
C ASN A 305 7.76 16.32 8.37
N MET A 306 7.09 17.25 9.06
CA MET A 306 5.71 17.09 9.49
C MET A 306 4.77 18.00 8.74
N TYR A 307 3.70 17.41 8.21
CA TYR A 307 2.54 18.15 7.77
C TYR A 307 1.36 17.85 8.71
N GLY A 308 1.00 18.81 9.56
CA GLY A 308 -0.16 18.71 10.45
C GLY A 308 -1.46 18.65 9.63
N GLY A 309 -2.08 17.50 9.59
CA GLY A 309 -3.44 17.29 9.14
C GLY A 309 -4.30 16.96 10.35
N ILE A 310 -4.53 15.67 10.58
CA ILE A 310 -5.13 15.16 11.83
C ILE A 310 -4.12 15.30 12.98
N LEU A 311 -2.85 14.98 12.73
CA LEU A 311 -1.76 15.09 13.69
C LEU A 311 -1.42 16.57 13.94
N SER A 312 -1.36 17.02 15.21
CA SER A 312 -0.89 18.34 15.58
C SER A 312 0.64 18.40 15.61
N CYS A 313 1.23 19.36 14.90
CA CYS A 313 2.67 19.60 14.94
C CYS A 313 3.19 19.91 16.36
N ARG A 314 2.36 20.57 17.17
CA ARG A 314 2.67 20.84 18.58
C ARG A 314 2.80 19.55 19.40
N ASN A 315 1.90 18.59 19.20
CA ASN A 315 1.98 17.31 19.90
C ASN A 315 3.23 16.54 19.52
N VAL A 316 3.62 16.57 18.24
CA VAL A 316 4.89 16.00 17.77
C VAL A 316 6.09 16.66 18.45
N ALA A 317 6.12 17.99 18.51
CA ALA A 317 7.20 18.73 19.16
C ALA A 317 7.25 18.48 20.68
N LEU A 318 6.11 18.35 21.34
CA LEU A 318 6.02 17.98 22.76
C LEU A 318 6.57 16.57 23.00
N ALA A 319 6.19 15.60 22.16
CA ALA A 319 6.69 14.24 22.24
C ALA A 319 8.21 14.15 21.97
N LEU A 320 8.71 14.95 21.02
CA LEU A 320 10.15 15.06 20.77
C LEU A 320 10.88 15.61 22.01
N ARG A 321 10.38 16.70 22.59
CA ARG A 321 10.93 17.29 23.82
C ARG A 321 10.94 16.30 24.98
N GLU A 322 9.83 15.57 25.18
CA GLU A 322 9.74 14.56 26.23
C GLU A 322 10.73 13.41 26.02
N ALA A 323 10.89 12.94 24.78
CA ALA A 323 11.82 11.85 24.46
C ALA A 323 13.29 12.26 24.64
N LEU A 324 13.65 13.50 24.35
CA LEU A 324 14.98 14.03 24.54
C LEU A 324 15.27 14.40 26.01
N GLY A 325 14.23 14.78 26.78
CA GLY A 325 14.38 15.32 28.13
C GLY A 325 15.18 16.64 28.11
N ASP A 326 16.00 16.84 29.15
CA ASP A 326 16.87 18.02 29.29
C ASP A 326 18.24 17.85 28.60
N ARG A 327 18.40 16.81 27.77
CA ARG A 327 19.68 16.54 27.08
C ARG A 327 19.67 17.19 25.69
N GLU A 328 20.83 17.71 25.33
CA GLU A 328 21.05 18.07 23.94
C GLU A 328 21.13 16.80 23.08
N PRO A 329 20.47 16.76 21.92
CA PRO A 329 20.52 15.60 21.04
C PRO A 329 21.96 15.29 20.59
N ASP A 330 22.39 14.04 20.68
CA ASP A 330 23.70 13.58 20.20
C ASP A 330 23.87 13.74 18.67
N LYS A 331 22.78 13.93 17.95
CA LYS A 331 22.73 14.12 16.50
C LYS A 331 21.92 15.36 16.18
N PRO A 332 22.38 16.20 15.23
CA PRO A 332 21.60 17.36 14.82
C PRO A 332 20.23 16.95 14.26
N ILE A 333 19.20 17.71 14.63
CA ILE A 333 17.85 17.57 14.17
C ILE A 333 17.50 18.75 13.26
N VAL A 334 17.03 18.48 12.06
CA VAL A 334 16.42 19.49 11.19
C VAL A 334 14.92 19.24 11.20
N ALA A 335 14.12 20.22 11.66
CA ALA A 335 12.68 20.09 11.76
C ALA A 335 11.97 21.07 10.83
N ARG A 336 11.12 20.55 9.97
CA ARG A 336 10.15 21.32 9.19
C ARG A 336 8.75 20.95 9.64
N MET A 337 7.96 21.94 10.03
CA MET A 337 6.57 21.78 10.46
C MET A 337 5.64 22.68 9.64
N SER A 338 4.55 22.13 9.15
CA SER A 338 3.54 22.82 8.35
C SER A 338 2.13 22.34 8.72
N GLY A 339 1.10 23.11 8.39
CA GLY A 339 -0.29 22.73 8.65
C GLY A 339 -0.72 22.89 10.10
N ASN A 340 -1.57 22.00 10.60
CA ASN A 340 -2.24 22.09 11.88
C ASN A 340 -1.27 22.32 13.05
N ASP A 341 -1.42 23.47 13.73
CA ASP A 341 -0.65 23.90 14.91
C ASP A 341 0.88 23.90 14.66
N ALA A 342 1.31 24.22 13.44
CA ALA A 342 2.72 24.30 13.08
C ALA A 342 3.43 25.38 13.88
N ALA A 343 2.81 26.54 14.08
CA ALA A 343 3.36 27.64 14.90
C ALA A 343 3.61 27.20 16.35
N GLY A 344 2.64 26.52 16.96
CA GLY A 344 2.79 25.97 18.31
C GLY A 344 3.87 24.89 18.39
N GLY A 345 4.02 24.07 17.37
CA GLY A 345 5.13 23.09 17.27
C GLY A 345 6.50 23.76 17.19
N ILE A 346 6.64 24.77 16.34
CA ILE A 346 7.89 25.57 16.21
C ILE A 346 8.22 26.27 17.51
N GLU A 347 7.22 26.82 18.21
CA GLU A 347 7.40 27.46 19.52
C GLU A 347 7.97 26.48 20.56
N VAL A 348 7.42 25.27 20.64
CA VAL A 348 7.92 24.20 21.52
C VAL A 348 9.37 23.85 21.19
N LEU A 349 9.74 23.71 19.92
CA LEU A 349 11.10 23.39 19.51
C LEU A 349 12.07 24.52 19.85
N ARG A 350 11.69 25.79 19.65
CA ARG A 350 12.52 26.96 20.04
C ARG A 350 12.72 27.04 21.55
N ALA A 351 11.69 26.73 22.32
CA ALA A 351 11.75 26.75 23.78
C ALA A 351 12.65 25.66 24.37
N MET A 352 13.05 24.65 23.59
CA MET A 352 14.04 23.65 24.02
C MET A 352 15.45 24.28 24.18
N GLY A 353 15.76 25.36 23.46
CA GLY A 353 17.04 26.04 23.56
C GLY A 353 18.27 25.21 23.15
N CYS A 354 18.07 24.16 22.34
CA CYS A 354 19.14 23.26 21.88
C CYS A 354 19.76 23.79 20.59
N ASP A 355 21.09 24.00 20.57
CA ASP A 355 21.80 24.49 19.39
C ASP A 355 21.79 23.46 18.23
N THR A 356 21.64 22.18 18.55
CA THR A 356 21.55 21.07 17.58
C THR A 356 20.20 20.89 16.94
N VAL A 357 19.16 21.68 17.35
CA VAL A 357 17.81 21.63 16.77
C VAL A 357 17.61 22.80 15.81
N HIS A 358 17.67 22.53 14.53
CA HIS A 358 17.50 23.51 13.46
C HIS A 358 16.08 23.52 12.93
N ILE A 359 15.43 24.69 12.87
CA ILE A 359 14.07 24.85 12.35
C ILE A 359 14.14 25.38 10.93
N ALA A 360 13.59 24.59 9.98
CA ALA A 360 13.51 24.96 8.58
C ALA A 360 12.14 25.56 8.24
N SER A 361 12.14 26.68 7.49
CA SER A 361 10.90 27.34 7.03
C SER A 361 10.18 26.54 5.95
N ASP A 362 10.92 25.83 5.13
CA ASP A 362 10.45 25.07 3.96
C ASP A 362 11.42 23.92 3.64
N MET A 363 11.09 23.13 2.63
CA MET A 363 11.89 21.97 2.21
C MET A 363 13.29 22.37 1.71
N GLN A 364 13.40 23.49 0.98
CA GLN A 364 14.68 23.96 0.45
C GLN A 364 15.59 24.47 1.57
N ALA A 365 15.02 25.14 2.58
CA ALA A 365 15.76 25.53 3.78
C ALA A 365 16.29 24.30 4.54
N ALA A 366 15.46 23.26 4.66
CA ALA A 366 15.89 22.01 5.28
C ALA A 366 17.05 21.35 4.53
N ILE A 367 17.00 21.29 3.21
CA ILE A 367 18.08 20.76 2.36
C ILE A 367 19.37 21.57 2.59
N ARG A 368 19.31 22.91 2.52
CA ARG A 368 20.51 23.75 2.77
C ARG A 368 21.12 23.51 4.15
N ILE A 369 20.32 23.34 5.19
CA ILE A 369 20.84 23.03 6.53
C ILE A 369 21.49 21.64 6.51
N LEU A 370 20.85 20.63 5.96
CA LEU A 370 21.40 19.27 5.88
C LEU A 370 22.69 19.21 5.06
N GLU A 371 22.83 20.03 4.02
CA GLU A 371 24.07 20.16 3.26
C GLU A 371 25.24 20.64 4.13
N THR A 372 24.99 21.57 5.04
CA THR A 372 26.04 22.03 6.00
C THR A 372 26.41 20.98 7.05
N LEU A 373 25.48 20.03 7.33
CA LEU A 373 25.70 18.96 8.30
C LEU A 373 26.25 17.68 7.66
N LYS A 374 26.49 17.67 6.34
CA LYS A 374 26.94 16.49 5.61
C LYS A 374 28.34 16.04 6.10
N PRO A 375 28.47 14.79 6.57
CA PRO A 375 29.75 14.22 6.97
C PRO A 375 30.71 14.10 5.79
N GLN A 376 32.03 14.24 6.05
CA GLN A 376 33.06 14.05 5.02
C GLN A 376 33.10 12.60 4.49
N ASP A 377 32.77 11.65 5.35
CA ASP A 377 32.69 10.21 5.06
C ASP A 377 31.27 9.77 4.64
N ALA A 378 30.37 10.69 4.30
CA ALA A 378 29.02 10.36 3.88
C ALA A 378 29.02 9.44 2.66
N PRO A 379 28.20 8.37 2.66
CA PRO A 379 28.09 7.47 1.50
C PRO A 379 27.62 8.25 0.27
N VAL A 380 28.29 8.01 -0.86
CA VAL A 380 27.87 8.54 -2.15
C VAL A 380 26.97 7.51 -2.80
N ILE A 381 25.67 7.75 -2.78
CA ILE A 381 24.68 6.95 -3.50
C ILE A 381 24.19 7.79 -4.66
N GLU A 382 24.45 7.35 -5.88
CA GLU A 382 24.01 8.06 -7.08
C GLU A 382 22.59 7.63 -7.43
N PHE A 383 21.70 8.61 -7.48
CA PHE A 383 20.39 8.48 -8.07
C PHE A 383 20.37 9.27 -9.39
N PRO A 384 19.73 8.74 -10.46
CA PRO A 384 19.58 9.51 -11.69
C PRO A 384 18.94 10.86 -11.39
N ALA A 385 19.55 11.94 -11.85
CA ALA A 385 19.02 13.28 -11.62
C ALA A 385 17.58 13.37 -12.12
N PRO A 386 16.62 13.86 -11.30
CA PRO A 386 15.26 14.01 -11.73
C PRO A 386 15.20 15.09 -12.82
N GLN A 387 14.49 14.78 -13.89
CA GLN A 387 14.18 15.76 -14.92
C GLN A 387 12.67 15.93 -14.96
N THR A 388 12.21 17.17 -15.01
CA THR A 388 10.82 17.47 -15.34
C THR A 388 10.58 17.03 -16.78
N ALA A 389 9.69 16.05 -16.94
CA ALA A 389 9.33 15.55 -18.25
C ALA A 389 8.28 16.48 -18.85
N LEU A 390 8.68 17.22 -19.89
CA LEU A 390 7.77 18.08 -20.65
C LEU A 390 6.85 17.26 -21.55
N PRO A 391 5.62 17.73 -21.80
CA PRO A 391 4.66 17.03 -22.62
C PRO A 391 5.11 16.94 -24.08
N GLU A 392 4.85 15.82 -24.73
CA GLU A 392 4.86 15.69 -26.18
C GLU A 392 3.54 16.23 -26.76
N ALA A 393 3.51 16.49 -28.07
CA ALA A 393 2.28 16.94 -28.76
C ALA A 393 1.17 15.90 -28.55
N ARG A 394 -0.01 16.35 -28.11
CA ARG A 394 -1.15 15.47 -27.87
C ARG A 394 -1.68 14.88 -29.19
N PRO A 395 -2.00 13.56 -29.21
CA PRO A 395 -2.74 12.97 -30.32
C PRO A 395 -4.12 13.60 -30.46
N GLN A 396 -4.67 13.64 -31.70
CA GLN A 396 -6.01 14.13 -31.91
C GLN A 396 -7.09 13.22 -31.32
N PRO A 397 -8.19 13.77 -30.76
CA PRO A 397 -9.22 13.01 -30.06
C PRO A 397 -10.08 12.14 -30.98
N THR A 398 -10.49 10.98 -30.49
CA THR A 398 -11.38 10.03 -31.18
C THR A 398 -12.58 9.60 -30.31
N GLY A 399 -13.19 10.43 -29.48
CA GLY A 399 -14.15 9.95 -28.51
C GLY A 399 -15.36 10.82 -28.18
N HIS A 400 -16.38 10.20 -27.57
CA HIS A 400 -17.70 10.74 -27.23
C HIS A 400 -17.67 11.74 -26.05
N VAL A 401 -18.62 12.68 -26.06
CA VAL A 401 -18.85 13.65 -24.97
C VAL A 401 -19.72 12.99 -23.89
N SER A 402 -19.26 13.02 -22.64
CA SER A 402 -20.02 12.55 -21.45
C SER A 402 -20.76 13.69 -20.78
N THR A 403 -21.86 13.37 -20.10
CA THR A 403 -22.67 14.29 -19.28
C THR A 403 -22.39 14.13 -17.78
N ALA A 404 -21.37 13.38 -17.39
CA ALA A 404 -21.03 13.14 -15.98
C ALA A 404 -20.65 14.45 -15.28
N SER A 405 -21.16 14.64 -14.06
CA SER A 405 -20.87 15.77 -13.18
C SER A 405 -20.46 15.25 -11.80
N LEU A 406 -19.60 16.01 -11.11
CA LEU A 406 -19.20 15.67 -9.74
C LEU A 406 -20.41 15.72 -8.79
N GLY A 407 -21.33 16.65 -8.97
CA GLY A 407 -22.60 16.76 -8.21
C GLY A 407 -22.43 16.90 -6.69
N ILE A 408 -21.26 17.35 -6.23
CA ILE A 408 -20.95 17.62 -4.81
C ILE A 408 -20.80 19.12 -4.64
N ASP A 409 -21.65 19.70 -3.79
CA ASP A 409 -21.70 21.13 -3.52
C ASP A 409 -22.12 21.39 -2.07
N ARG A 410 -22.40 22.67 -1.75
CA ARG A 410 -22.84 23.12 -0.42
C ARG A 410 -24.14 22.44 0.05
N ASP A 411 -25.05 22.16 -0.88
CA ASP A 411 -26.39 21.67 -0.56
C ASP A 411 -26.45 20.14 -0.49
N THR A 412 -25.36 19.45 -0.86
CA THR A 412 -25.27 18.00 -0.82
C THR A 412 -25.54 17.45 0.58
N PRO A 413 -26.64 16.70 0.80
CA PRO A 413 -26.97 16.16 2.12
C PRO A 413 -26.08 14.98 2.46
N ILE A 414 -25.39 15.03 3.61
CA ILE A 414 -24.37 14.08 4.02
C ILE A 414 -24.88 13.21 5.17
N LEU A 415 -24.68 11.90 5.04
CA LEU A 415 -24.86 10.91 6.09
C LEU A 415 -23.49 10.47 6.63
N VAL A 416 -23.34 10.38 7.96
CA VAL A 416 -22.10 9.94 8.61
C VAL A 416 -22.29 8.56 9.22
N GLN A 417 -21.66 7.53 8.66
CA GLN A 417 -21.60 6.19 9.25
C GLN A 417 -20.50 6.14 10.32
N GLY A 418 -20.84 5.67 11.53
CA GLY A 418 -19.95 5.68 12.69
C GLY A 418 -19.92 7.01 13.44
N ILE A 419 -20.98 7.85 13.33
CA ILE A 419 -21.05 9.19 13.91
C ILE A 419 -20.84 9.23 15.44
N THR A 420 -21.17 8.18 16.17
CA THR A 420 -21.00 8.11 17.62
C THR A 420 -19.57 7.82 18.07
N GLY A 421 -18.70 7.43 17.16
CA GLY A 421 -17.27 7.20 17.41
C GLY A 421 -16.51 8.53 17.57
N ARG A 422 -15.33 8.48 18.17
CA ARG A 422 -14.49 9.66 18.41
C ARG A 422 -14.17 10.42 17.10
N GLU A 423 -13.70 9.70 16.08
CA GLU A 423 -13.36 10.28 14.78
C GLU A 423 -14.62 10.77 14.04
N GLY A 424 -15.71 9.98 14.09
CA GLY A 424 -17.00 10.39 13.53
C GLY A 424 -17.50 11.71 14.10
N GLN A 425 -17.45 11.91 15.43
CA GLN A 425 -17.85 13.16 16.08
C GLN A 425 -16.90 14.31 15.73
N LEU A 426 -15.57 14.08 15.77
CA LEU A 426 -14.58 15.10 15.47
C LEU A 426 -14.79 15.65 14.07
N HIS A 427 -14.84 14.76 13.08
CA HIS A 427 -14.93 15.17 11.69
C HIS A 427 -16.33 15.66 11.31
N THR A 428 -17.39 15.19 11.94
CA THR A 428 -18.74 15.80 11.80
C THR A 428 -18.71 17.26 12.21
N ARG A 429 -18.14 17.58 13.38
CA ARG A 429 -17.97 18.96 13.83
C ARG A 429 -17.18 19.83 12.85
N LEU A 430 -16.06 19.29 12.35
CA LEU A 430 -15.20 20.01 11.39
C LEU A 430 -15.87 20.20 10.02
N MET A 431 -16.66 19.24 9.56
CA MET A 431 -17.46 19.36 8.33
C MET A 431 -18.56 20.41 8.49
N GLN A 432 -19.31 20.38 9.59
CA GLN A 432 -20.34 21.40 9.91
C GLN A 432 -19.73 22.80 10.03
N ALA A 433 -18.58 22.93 10.70
CA ALA A 433 -17.87 24.21 10.83
C ALA A 433 -17.42 24.78 9.48
N TYR A 434 -17.15 23.92 8.50
CA TYR A 434 -16.83 24.30 7.12
C TYR A 434 -18.06 24.64 6.27
N GLY A 435 -19.26 24.34 6.76
CA GLY A 435 -20.51 24.59 6.06
C GLY A 435 -21.08 23.37 5.31
N ALA A 436 -20.58 22.17 5.56
CA ALA A 436 -21.12 20.94 4.97
C ALA A 436 -22.49 20.59 5.58
N ASN A 437 -23.41 20.16 4.73
CA ASN A 437 -24.79 19.84 5.09
C ASN A 437 -24.93 18.41 5.66
N VAL A 438 -24.52 18.20 6.91
CA VAL A 438 -24.63 16.90 7.58
C VAL A 438 -26.05 16.75 8.16
N VAL A 439 -26.85 15.86 7.60
CA VAL A 439 -28.29 15.71 7.90
C VAL A 439 -28.63 14.47 8.73
N ALA A 440 -27.79 13.43 8.71
CA ALA A 440 -28.06 12.17 9.41
C ALA A 440 -26.76 11.47 9.84
N GLY A 441 -26.84 10.69 10.92
CA GLY A 441 -25.80 9.76 11.33
C GLY A 441 -26.32 8.34 11.42
N VAL A 442 -25.44 7.37 11.21
CA VAL A 442 -25.74 5.94 11.39
C VAL A 442 -24.74 5.32 12.34
N THR A 443 -25.26 4.65 13.35
CA THR A 443 -24.51 3.71 14.19
C THR A 443 -25.49 2.65 14.68
N PRO A 444 -25.29 1.37 14.33
CA PRO A 444 -26.17 0.28 14.76
C PRO A 444 -26.35 0.26 16.29
N PHE A 445 -27.58 0.02 16.74
CA PHE A 445 -27.98 0.01 18.17
C PHE A 445 -27.88 1.36 18.90
N LYS A 446 -27.65 2.48 18.19
CA LYS A 446 -27.58 3.85 18.74
C LYS A 446 -28.67 4.76 18.17
N GLY A 447 -29.60 4.20 17.37
CA GLY A 447 -30.73 4.96 16.82
C GLY A 447 -31.54 5.66 17.88
N GLY A 448 -32.04 6.86 17.57
CA GLY A 448 -32.77 7.73 18.48
C GLY A 448 -31.91 8.68 19.31
N GLN A 449 -30.59 8.58 19.23
CA GLN A 449 -29.66 9.57 19.80
C GLN A 449 -29.54 10.79 18.88
N GLU A 450 -28.99 11.86 19.41
CA GLU A 450 -28.60 13.05 18.66
C GLU A 450 -27.12 13.36 18.98
N ILE A 451 -26.31 13.56 17.93
CA ILE A 451 -24.88 13.89 18.04
C ILE A 451 -24.62 15.18 17.28
N LEU A 452 -24.16 16.22 17.95
CA LEU A 452 -23.87 17.54 17.36
C LEU A 452 -25.06 18.15 16.58
N GLY A 453 -26.30 17.94 17.07
CA GLY A 453 -27.51 18.37 16.39
C GLY A 453 -27.94 17.46 15.21
N VAL A 454 -27.28 16.31 15.02
CA VAL A 454 -27.56 15.36 13.94
C VAL A 454 -28.27 14.13 14.49
N PRO A 455 -29.47 13.76 13.98
CA PRO A 455 -30.19 12.57 14.41
C PRO A 455 -29.43 11.30 13.98
N VAL A 456 -29.38 10.30 14.88
CA VAL A 456 -28.71 9.02 14.66
C VAL A 456 -29.71 7.91 14.39
N TYR A 457 -29.46 7.10 13.40
CA TYR A 457 -30.26 5.96 12.97
C TYR A 457 -29.49 4.64 13.12
N ASN A 458 -30.21 3.50 13.12
CA ASN A 458 -29.59 2.19 13.22
C ASN A 458 -29.09 1.66 11.87
N SER A 459 -29.58 2.20 10.74
CA SER A 459 -29.18 1.78 9.39
C SER A 459 -29.33 2.93 8.40
N VAL A 460 -28.63 2.82 7.26
CA VAL A 460 -28.74 3.75 6.13
C VAL A 460 -30.17 3.79 5.60
N ALA A 461 -30.80 2.63 5.42
CA ALA A 461 -32.19 2.56 4.98
C ALA A 461 -33.16 3.26 5.91
N GLN A 462 -32.93 3.21 7.23
CA GLN A 462 -33.74 3.95 8.19
C GLN A 462 -33.54 5.47 8.06
N ALA A 463 -32.32 5.94 7.90
CA ALA A 463 -32.00 7.36 7.72
C ALA A 463 -32.65 7.92 6.43
N MET A 464 -32.63 7.15 5.34
CA MET A 464 -33.20 7.56 4.03
C MET A 464 -34.70 7.66 4.00
N ARG A 465 -35.41 7.08 4.96
CA ARG A 465 -36.86 7.31 5.12
C ARG A 465 -37.20 8.72 5.59
N HIS A 466 -36.26 9.39 6.23
CA HIS A 466 -36.43 10.71 6.83
C HIS A 466 -35.66 11.83 6.13
N HIS A 467 -34.57 11.46 5.41
CA HIS A 467 -33.67 12.42 4.77
C HIS A 467 -33.37 11.98 3.33
N LYS A 468 -33.26 12.95 2.42
CA LYS A 468 -32.56 12.74 1.16
C LYS A 468 -31.07 12.70 1.45
N ILE A 469 -30.34 11.74 0.92
CA ILE A 469 -28.90 11.60 1.11
C ILE A 469 -28.22 11.64 -0.25
N GLY A 470 -27.28 12.58 -0.42
CA GLY A 470 -26.45 12.72 -1.62
C GLY A 470 -25.07 12.08 -1.47
N ALA A 471 -24.58 12.04 -0.21
CA ALA A 471 -23.29 11.43 0.10
C ALA A 471 -23.29 10.71 1.44
N SER A 472 -22.56 9.60 1.54
CA SER A 472 -22.24 8.92 2.79
C SER A 472 -20.76 9.01 3.07
N ILE A 473 -20.36 9.28 4.31
CA ILE A 473 -18.97 9.21 4.76
C ILE A 473 -18.82 8.16 5.86
N ILE A 474 -17.76 7.34 5.78
CA ILE A 474 -17.55 6.15 6.61
C ILE A 474 -16.37 6.36 7.56
N PHE A 475 -16.64 6.30 8.87
CA PHE A 475 -15.66 6.36 9.97
C PHE A 475 -15.70 5.12 10.87
N VAL A 476 -16.17 4.00 10.35
CA VAL A 476 -16.19 2.73 11.10
C VAL A 476 -14.83 2.03 11.06
N PRO A 477 -14.54 1.15 12.05
CA PRO A 477 -13.31 0.35 12.04
C PRO A 477 -13.16 -0.53 10.79
N PRO A 478 -11.93 -0.94 10.41
CA PRO A 478 -11.66 -1.69 9.19
C PRO A 478 -12.54 -2.94 8.99
N ARG A 479 -12.78 -3.72 10.06
CA ARG A 479 -13.63 -4.92 10.00
C ARG A 479 -15.10 -4.66 9.63
N MET A 480 -15.56 -3.42 9.70
CA MET A 480 -16.94 -3.02 9.42
C MET A 480 -17.05 -2.16 8.16
N ALA A 481 -15.93 -1.70 7.61
CA ALA A 481 -15.94 -0.69 6.56
C ALA A 481 -16.42 -1.24 5.22
N ALA A 482 -16.08 -2.47 4.88
CA ALA A 482 -16.56 -3.13 3.68
C ALA A 482 -18.10 -3.25 3.68
N ASP A 483 -18.68 -3.67 4.80
CA ASP A 483 -20.13 -3.76 4.99
C ASP A 483 -20.80 -2.38 4.91
N ALA A 484 -20.19 -1.35 5.52
CA ALA A 484 -20.71 0.02 5.47
C ALA A 484 -20.71 0.61 4.04
N VAL A 485 -19.70 0.27 3.21
CA VAL A 485 -19.69 0.62 1.78
C VAL A 485 -20.83 -0.09 1.04
N LEU A 486 -20.99 -1.39 1.29
CA LEU A 486 -22.04 -2.19 0.69
C LEU A 486 -23.42 -1.68 1.08
N GLU A 487 -23.66 -1.37 2.36
CA GLU A 487 -24.92 -0.82 2.85
C GLU A 487 -25.29 0.50 2.15
N ALA A 488 -24.33 1.42 2.00
CA ALA A 488 -24.55 2.67 1.27
C ALA A 488 -24.89 2.44 -0.20
N ALA A 489 -24.18 1.52 -0.86
CA ALA A 489 -24.40 1.19 -2.27
C ALA A 489 -25.72 0.43 -2.51
N CYS A 490 -26.13 -0.48 -1.62
CA CYS A 490 -27.43 -1.16 -1.67
C CYS A 490 -28.62 -0.17 -1.50
N ASN A 491 -28.37 0.97 -0.90
CA ASN A 491 -29.35 2.05 -0.78
C ASN A 491 -29.15 3.15 -1.85
N GLU A 492 -28.34 2.90 -2.86
CA GLU A 492 -28.11 3.76 -4.03
C GLU A 492 -27.69 5.20 -3.66
N ILE A 493 -26.94 5.38 -2.57
CA ILE A 493 -26.38 6.69 -2.23
C ILE A 493 -25.38 7.08 -3.34
N PRO A 494 -25.55 8.24 -3.98
CA PRO A 494 -24.73 8.63 -5.13
C PRO A 494 -23.23 8.61 -4.85
N TRP A 495 -22.80 9.12 -3.70
CA TRP A 495 -21.42 9.19 -3.29
C TRP A 495 -21.19 8.48 -1.96
N THR A 496 -20.19 7.61 -1.91
CA THR A 496 -19.75 6.96 -0.66
C THR A 496 -18.26 7.18 -0.49
N ILE A 497 -17.88 7.86 0.60
CA ILE A 497 -16.50 8.23 0.91
C ILE A 497 -16.01 7.34 2.05
N CYS A 498 -15.11 6.39 1.78
CA CYS A 498 -14.56 5.46 2.76
C CYS A 498 -13.19 5.93 3.26
N ILE A 499 -13.18 6.61 4.42
CA ILE A 499 -11.94 7.12 5.04
C ILE A 499 -11.07 5.98 5.55
N THR A 500 -11.69 4.90 5.97
CA THR A 500 -11.05 3.78 6.69
C THR A 500 -9.90 3.16 5.88
N GLU A 501 -8.77 3.01 6.55
CA GLU A 501 -7.58 2.28 6.12
C GLU A 501 -7.57 0.88 6.76
N GLY A 502 -6.82 -0.08 6.16
CA GLY A 502 -6.61 -1.40 6.76
C GLY A 502 -7.71 -2.42 6.48
N ILE A 503 -8.57 -2.19 5.48
CA ILE A 503 -9.58 -3.16 5.05
C ILE A 503 -8.90 -4.31 4.29
N ALA A 504 -9.28 -5.55 4.60
CA ALA A 504 -8.74 -6.72 3.88
C ALA A 504 -9.09 -6.68 2.38
N GLN A 505 -8.11 -6.99 1.53
CA GLN A 505 -8.27 -6.84 0.07
C GLN A 505 -9.38 -7.75 -0.49
N HIS A 506 -9.56 -8.97 0.05
CA HIS A 506 -10.65 -9.87 -0.37
C HIS A 506 -12.04 -9.30 -0.07
N GLU A 507 -12.20 -8.57 1.04
CA GLU A 507 -13.48 -7.93 1.38
C GLU A 507 -13.82 -6.85 0.37
N MET A 508 -12.87 -5.98 0.01
CA MET A 508 -13.10 -4.96 -1.00
C MET A 508 -13.28 -5.53 -2.41
N LEU A 509 -12.59 -6.61 -2.77
CA LEU A 509 -12.87 -7.35 -4.01
C LEU A 509 -14.32 -7.80 -4.08
N ALA A 510 -14.84 -8.42 -3.01
CA ALA A 510 -16.21 -8.90 -2.94
C ALA A 510 -17.21 -7.74 -3.01
N VAL A 511 -16.95 -6.63 -2.31
CA VAL A 511 -17.81 -5.44 -2.34
C VAL A 511 -17.86 -4.84 -3.74
N PHE A 512 -16.71 -4.56 -4.36
CA PHE A 512 -16.68 -3.92 -5.69
C PHE A 512 -17.35 -4.78 -6.79
N GLU A 513 -17.25 -6.10 -6.71
CA GLU A 513 -17.99 -6.96 -7.65
C GLU A 513 -19.52 -6.88 -7.40
N GLN A 514 -19.94 -6.87 -6.13
CA GLN A 514 -21.38 -6.78 -5.78
C GLN A 514 -22.00 -5.44 -6.19
N ILE A 515 -21.26 -4.34 -6.03
CA ILE A 515 -21.77 -2.99 -6.36
C ILE A 515 -21.48 -2.56 -7.80
N LYS A 516 -20.96 -3.44 -8.65
CA LYS A 516 -20.54 -3.13 -10.02
C LYS A 516 -21.63 -2.52 -10.89
N SER A 517 -22.90 -2.89 -10.64
CA SER A 517 -24.08 -2.32 -11.31
C SER A 517 -24.77 -1.23 -10.51
N SER A 518 -24.28 -0.89 -9.32
CA SER A 518 -24.84 0.19 -8.51
C SER A 518 -24.46 1.57 -9.11
N PRO A 519 -25.35 2.56 -9.03
CA PRO A 519 -25.01 3.94 -9.41
C PRO A 519 -24.06 4.62 -8.43
N THR A 520 -23.75 4.00 -7.29
CA THR A 520 -22.93 4.58 -6.22
C THR A 520 -21.46 4.71 -6.63
N GLN A 521 -20.93 5.91 -6.54
CA GLN A 521 -19.52 6.21 -6.71
C GLN A 521 -18.80 6.11 -5.36
N VAL A 522 -17.82 5.20 -5.26
CA VAL A 522 -17.07 4.99 -4.00
C VAL A 522 -15.70 5.67 -4.10
N VAL A 523 -15.45 6.67 -3.28
CA VAL A 523 -14.13 7.33 -3.13
C VAL A 523 -13.36 6.62 -2.00
N GLY A 524 -12.17 6.13 -2.29
CA GLY A 524 -11.40 5.28 -1.37
C GLY A 524 -11.62 3.78 -1.60
N PRO A 525 -11.31 2.93 -0.62
CA PRO A 525 -10.92 3.20 0.79
C PRO A 525 -9.57 3.90 0.95
N ASN A 526 -9.23 4.20 2.21
CA ASN A 526 -7.98 4.87 2.59
C ASN A 526 -7.84 6.24 1.89
N THR A 527 -8.86 7.09 2.03
CA THR A 527 -8.93 8.41 1.40
C THR A 527 -9.07 9.53 2.44
N PRO A 528 -8.49 10.71 2.21
CA PRO A 528 -8.81 11.90 3.00
C PRO A 528 -10.20 12.50 2.67
N GLY A 529 -10.87 11.99 1.64
CA GLY A 529 -12.18 12.46 1.19
C GLY A 529 -12.15 13.42 0.01
N VAL A 530 -13.16 14.28 -0.05
CA VAL A 530 -13.37 15.28 -1.10
C VAL A 530 -13.57 16.65 -0.46
N ILE A 531 -12.96 17.69 -1.05
CA ILE A 531 -13.24 19.08 -0.70
C ILE A 531 -13.50 19.90 -1.96
N VAL A 532 -14.57 20.67 -1.95
CA VAL A 532 -14.86 21.74 -2.92
C VAL A 532 -14.67 23.06 -2.17
N PRO A 533 -13.52 23.72 -2.34
CA PRO A 533 -13.14 24.87 -1.53
C PRO A 533 -14.20 25.99 -1.59
N GLY A 534 -14.54 26.53 -0.41
CA GLY A 534 -15.60 27.54 -0.25
C GLY A 534 -17.04 27.02 -0.36
N GLN A 535 -17.24 25.72 -0.59
CA GLN A 535 -18.56 25.10 -0.70
C GLN A 535 -18.78 24.01 0.34
N THR A 536 -18.09 22.89 0.23
CA THR A 536 -18.29 21.74 1.12
C THR A 536 -17.03 20.90 1.30
N LYS A 537 -17.02 20.16 2.39
CA LYS A 537 -15.98 19.18 2.70
C LYS A 537 -16.62 17.88 3.18
N ILE A 538 -16.31 16.75 2.52
CA ILE A 538 -16.75 15.41 2.91
C ILE A 538 -15.48 14.59 3.17
N GLY A 539 -14.98 14.66 4.40
CA GLY A 539 -13.71 14.02 4.71
C GLY A 539 -12.96 14.63 5.87
N ILE A 540 -11.68 14.22 5.95
CA ILE A 540 -10.75 14.60 7.02
C ILE A 540 -9.76 15.69 6.61
N MET A 541 -9.81 16.17 5.37
CA MET A 541 -8.90 17.21 4.86
C MET A 541 -8.92 18.44 5.79
N PRO A 542 -7.77 19.01 6.21
CA PRO A 542 -7.73 20.30 6.86
C PRO A 542 -8.29 21.39 5.93
N THR A 543 -8.72 22.53 6.46
CA THR A 543 -9.34 23.57 5.63
C THR A 543 -8.36 24.64 5.16
N ASP A 544 -7.35 24.93 5.98
CA ASP A 544 -6.40 26.03 5.76
C ASP A 544 -5.59 25.98 4.44
N PRO A 545 -5.22 24.78 3.90
CA PRO A 545 -4.48 24.71 2.66
C PRO A 545 -5.29 25.08 1.41
N PHE A 546 -6.61 25.17 1.51
CA PHE A 546 -7.49 25.26 0.35
C PHE A 546 -8.18 26.61 0.23
N MET A 547 -8.22 27.12 -0.98
CA MET A 547 -9.02 28.30 -1.38
C MET A 547 -9.73 28.04 -2.71
N PRO A 548 -10.89 28.65 -2.97
CA PRO A 548 -11.57 28.51 -4.26
C PRO A 548 -10.68 28.98 -5.43
N GLY A 549 -10.68 28.21 -6.54
CA GLY A 549 -9.90 28.56 -7.72
C GLY A 549 -9.99 27.50 -8.83
N PRO A 550 -9.15 27.60 -9.88
CA PRO A 550 -9.35 26.86 -11.12
C PRO A 550 -8.62 25.52 -11.22
N VAL A 551 -8.03 25.00 -10.17
CA VAL A 551 -7.20 23.77 -10.23
C VAL A 551 -7.91 22.61 -9.56
N ALA A 552 -8.15 21.51 -10.29
CA ALA A 552 -8.54 20.26 -9.67
C ALA A 552 -7.29 19.48 -9.19
N ILE A 553 -7.32 18.91 -7.99
CA ILE A 553 -6.22 18.08 -7.47
C ILE A 553 -6.74 16.67 -7.21
N LEU A 554 -6.10 15.69 -7.82
CA LEU A 554 -6.39 14.28 -7.65
C LEU A 554 -5.16 13.58 -7.08
N SER A 555 -5.31 12.86 -5.98
CA SER A 555 -4.17 12.30 -5.25
C SER A 555 -4.48 10.97 -4.60
N ARG A 556 -3.48 10.09 -4.57
CA ARG A 556 -3.52 8.88 -3.74
C ARG A 556 -3.09 9.14 -2.30
N SER A 557 -2.46 10.27 -2.04
CA SER A 557 -1.92 10.64 -0.74
C SER A 557 -2.63 11.87 -0.15
N GLY A 558 -3.14 11.76 1.07
CA GLY A 558 -3.71 12.89 1.80
C GLY A 558 -2.69 14.00 2.04
N THR A 559 -1.53 13.66 2.59
CA THR A 559 -0.50 14.66 2.97
C THR A 559 0.10 15.39 1.76
N LEU A 560 0.27 14.69 0.61
CA LEU A 560 0.70 15.36 -0.62
C LEU A 560 -0.35 16.32 -1.15
N THR A 561 -1.63 15.97 -1.04
CA THR A 561 -2.74 16.87 -1.41
C THR A 561 -2.65 18.17 -0.62
N TYR A 562 -2.45 18.09 0.69
CA TYR A 562 -2.38 19.28 1.55
C TYR A 562 -1.15 20.12 1.25
N GLU A 563 0.01 19.50 1.08
CA GLU A 563 1.27 20.19 0.78
C GLU A 563 1.20 20.95 -0.55
N VAL A 564 0.69 20.32 -1.61
CA VAL A 564 0.57 20.95 -2.93
C VAL A 564 -0.50 22.04 -2.90
N SER A 565 -1.65 21.79 -2.26
CA SER A 565 -2.70 22.80 -2.12
C SER A 565 -2.20 24.03 -1.36
N ALA A 566 -1.46 23.84 -0.27
CA ALA A 566 -0.89 24.96 0.49
C ALA A 566 0.09 25.80 -0.35
N ARG A 567 0.94 25.17 -1.18
CA ARG A 567 1.86 25.86 -2.09
C ARG A 567 1.14 26.66 -3.18
N LEU A 568 0.13 26.05 -3.79
CA LEU A 568 -0.71 26.73 -4.77
C LEU A 568 -1.45 27.91 -4.15
N THR A 569 -2.06 27.73 -2.98
CA THR A 569 -2.77 28.78 -2.22
C THR A 569 -1.83 29.92 -1.84
N ALA A 570 -0.59 29.62 -1.41
CA ALA A 570 0.44 30.64 -1.14
C ALA A 570 0.84 31.43 -2.40
N SER A 571 0.64 30.85 -3.58
CA SER A 571 0.84 31.50 -4.88
C SER A 571 -0.46 32.15 -5.43
N ASN A 572 -1.50 32.31 -4.62
CA ASN A 572 -2.84 32.80 -4.98
C ASN A 572 -3.52 31.93 -6.08
N ILE A 573 -3.21 30.65 -6.13
CA ILE A 573 -3.84 29.69 -7.04
C ILE A 573 -4.72 28.77 -6.18
N GLY A 574 -6.04 28.91 -6.35
CA GLY A 574 -7.00 28.09 -5.62
C GLY A 574 -7.38 26.81 -6.34
N GLN A 575 -8.20 26.00 -5.66
CA GLN A 575 -8.65 24.73 -6.16
C GLN A 575 -10.15 24.74 -6.47
N SER A 576 -10.54 24.11 -7.58
CA SER A 576 -11.94 23.88 -7.94
C SER A 576 -12.51 22.69 -7.17
N VAL A 577 -11.72 21.65 -7.01
CA VAL A 577 -12.04 20.46 -6.23
C VAL A 577 -10.73 19.70 -5.90
N CYS A 578 -10.68 19.08 -4.74
CA CYS A 578 -9.63 18.10 -4.42
C CYS A 578 -10.27 16.77 -4.07
N VAL A 579 -9.82 15.71 -4.72
CA VAL A 579 -10.31 14.34 -4.52
C VAL A 579 -9.16 13.45 -4.10
N GLY A 580 -9.25 12.89 -2.90
CA GLY A 580 -8.39 11.79 -2.48
C GLY A 580 -8.88 10.50 -3.10
N ILE A 581 -8.16 9.95 -4.07
CA ILE A 581 -8.57 8.71 -4.76
C ILE A 581 -8.50 7.51 -3.81
N GLY A 582 -7.54 7.49 -2.89
CA GLY A 582 -7.28 6.41 -1.95
C GLY A 582 -5.93 5.73 -2.15
N GLY A 583 -5.33 5.31 -1.04
CA GLY A 583 -4.01 4.65 -1.00
C GLY A 583 -4.06 3.13 -1.13
N ASP A 584 -5.23 2.52 -1.07
CA ASP A 584 -5.40 1.07 -1.10
C ASP A 584 -5.26 0.49 -2.53
N PRO A 585 -4.94 -0.82 -2.65
CA PRO A 585 -4.83 -1.49 -3.94
C PRO A 585 -6.13 -1.58 -4.72
N PHE A 586 -7.26 -1.72 -4.01
CA PHE A 586 -8.61 -1.74 -4.56
C PHE A 586 -9.35 -0.49 -4.13
N ILE A 587 -9.63 0.38 -5.08
CA ILE A 587 -10.35 1.65 -4.90
C ILE A 587 -11.55 1.67 -5.85
N GLY A 588 -12.58 2.39 -5.46
CA GLY A 588 -13.79 2.56 -6.27
C GLY A 588 -13.53 3.50 -7.45
N VAL A 589 -13.68 4.81 -7.22
CA VAL A 589 -13.45 5.86 -8.23
C VAL A 589 -11.97 5.92 -8.60
N LYS A 590 -11.68 5.88 -9.89
CA LYS A 590 -10.32 5.96 -10.46
C LYS A 590 -10.06 7.35 -11.02
N TYR A 591 -8.81 7.67 -11.30
CA TYR A 591 -8.44 8.93 -11.93
C TYR A 591 -9.27 9.21 -13.21
N ALA A 592 -9.43 8.21 -14.06
CA ALA A 592 -10.17 8.37 -15.33
C ALA A 592 -11.64 8.75 -15.10
N ASP A 593 -12.28 8.22 -14.06
CA ASP A 593 -13.68 8.53 -13.75
C ASP A 593 -13.82 10.00 -13.34
N VAL A 594 -12.90 10.52 -12.53
CA VAL A 594 -12.91 11.94 -12.14
C VAL A 594 -12.54 12.83 -13.33
N PHE A 595 -11.62 12.42 -14.19
CA PHE A 595 -11.30 13.18 -15.42
C PHE A 595 -12.51 13.30 -16.32
N GLU A 596 -13.33 12.26 -16.44
CA GLU A 596 -14.58 12.32 -17.19
C GLU A 596 -15.56 13.36 -16.59
N MET A 597 -15.68 13.41 -15.25
CA MET A 597 -16.50 14.42 -14.56
C MET A 597 -15.95 15.83 -14.71
N LEU A 598 -14.61 15.98 -14.76
CA LEU A 598 -13.93 17.28 -14.91
C LEU A 598 -13.94 17.82 -16.33
N ARG A 599 -14.23 17.00 -17.35
CA ARG A 599 -14.21 17.41 -18.76
C ARG A 599 -15.03 18.67 -19.00
N ASN A 600 -16.26 18.68 -18.53
CA ASN A 600 -17.21 19.80 -18.69
C ASN A 600 -17.31 20.68 -17.43
N HIS A 601 -16.42 20.51 -16.44
CA HIS A 601 -16.44 21.30 -15.23
C HIS A 601 -15.81 22.69 -15.48
N GLU A 602 -16.64 23.70 -15.70
CA GLU A 602 -16.22 25.05 -16.10
C GLU A 602 -15.25 25.71 -15.11
N ALA A 603 -15.44 25.45 -13.80
CA ALA A 603 -14.55 25.97 -12.77
C ALA A 603 -13.14 25.38 -12.81
N THR A 604 -12.91 24.25 -13.50
CA THR A 604 -11.58 23.64 -13.62
C THR A 604 -10.89 24.02 -14.91
N ARG A 605 -9.75 24.68 -14.82
CA ARG A 605 -8.89 25.07 -15.97
C ARG A 605 -7.65 24.20 -16.10
N ALA A 606 -7.17 23.61 -15.00
CA ALA A 606 -6.02 22.71 -15.00
C ALA A 606 -6.23 21.58 -13.97
N VAL A 607 -5.56 20.45 -14.16
CA VAL A 607 -5.62 19.30 -13.26
C VAL A 607 -4.23 18.97 -12.75
N VAL A 608 -4.09 18.77 -11.44
CA VAL A 608 -2.88 18.26 -10.80
C VAL A 608 -3.11 16.81 -10.38
N VAL A 609 -2.23 15.90 -10.79
CA VAL A 609 -2.26 14.48 -10.45
C VAL A 609 -1.06 14.13 -9.59
N LEU A 610 -1.31 13.71 -8.35
CA LEU A 610 -0.29 13.28 -7.41
C LEU A 610 -0.36 11.76 -7.28
N GLY A 611 0.53 11.09 -7.99
CA GLY A 611 0.65 9.63 -8.03
C GLY A 611 1.81 9.11 -7.19
N GLU A 612 1.97 7.82 -7.21
CA GLU A 612 3.02 7.11 -6.48
C GLU A 612 3.54 5.90 -7.26
N ILE A 613 4.62 5.30 -6.78
CA ILE A 613 5.12 4.03 -7.32
C ILE A 613 4.10 2.91 -7.12
N GLY A 614 4.24 1.87 -7.94
CA GLY A 614 3.36 0.70 -7.93
C GLY A 614 2.05 0.90 -8.68
N GLY A 615 1.43 -0.21 -9.06
CA GLY A 615 0.21 -0.22 -9.85
C GLY A 615 0.32 0.44 -11.22
N GLN A 616 -0.80 0.56 -11.92
CA GLN A 616 -0.91 1.11 -13.28
C GLN A 616 -1.94 2.25 -13.38
N ALA A 617 -2.31 2.87 -12.26
CA ALA A 617 -3.39 3.86 -12.23
C ALA A 617 -3.07 5.09 -13.09
N GLU A 618 -1.83 5.56 -13.05
CA GLU A 618 -1.37 6.73 -13.80
C GLU A 618 -1.16 6.43 -15.28
N GLU A 619 -0.70 5.21 -15.63
CA GLU A 619 -0.62 4.73 -17.01
C GLU A 619 -2.03 4.59 -17.61
N ASN A 620 -2.98 4.01 -16.90
CA ASN A 620 -4.37 3.89 -17.34
C ASN A 620 -5.02 5.27 -17.54
N LEU A 621 -4.68 6.24 -16.67
CA LEU A 621 -5.11 7.62 -16.86
C LEU A 621 -4.50 8.23 -18.13
N ALA A 622 -3.22 8.00 -18.38
CA ALA A 622 -2.54 8.49 -19.58
C ALA A 622 -3.19 7.92 -20.86
N GLU A 623 -3.48 6.63 -20.88
CA GLU A 623 -4.22 5.98 -21.97
C GLU A 623 -5.63 6.55 -22.13
N TYR A 624 -6.34 6.83 -21.03
CA TYR A 624 -7.65 7.48 -21.05
C TYR A 624 -7.57 8.88 -21.71
N VAL A 625 -6.60 9.71 -21.30
CA VAL A 625 -6.41 11.07 -21.85
C VAL A 625 -6.15 11.04 -23.34
N VAL A 626 -5.28 10.14 -23.82
CA VAL A 626 -5.00 9.95 -25.25
C VAL A 626 -6.27 9.51 -26.00
N ARG A 627 -6.95 8.50 -25.50
CA ARG A 627 -8.13 7.90 -26.14
C ARG A 627 -9.30 8.89 -26.25
N THR A 628 -9.52 9.70 -25.20
CA THR A 628 -10.70 10.57 -25.11
C THR A 628 -10.43 12.01 -25.52
N GLY A 629 -9.15 12.39 -25.72
CA GLY A 629 -8.76 13.75 -26.03
C GLY A 629 -9.13 14.76 -24.95
N PHE A 630 -8.91 14.39 -23.66
CA PHE A 630 -9.11 15.33 -22.55
C PHE A 630 -8.24 16.58 -22.76
N ASP A 631 -8.84 17.77 -22.80
CA ASP A 631 -8.24 19.00 -23.33
C ASP A 631 -7.58 19.90 -22.28
N LYS A 632 -7.97 19.75 -20.98
CA LYS A 632 -7.38 20.57 -19.92
C LYS A 632 -5.94 20.15 -19.63
N PRO A 633 -5.02 21.09 -19.39
CA PRO A 633 -3.64 20.77 -19.07
C PRO A 633 -3.53 19.98 -17.77
N VAL A 634 -2.57 19.02 -17.75
CA VAL A 634 -2.33 18.15 -16.61
C VAL A 634 -0.89 18.30 -16.15
N VAL A 635 -0.72 18.67 -14.88
CA VAL A 635 0.56 18.67 -14.16
C VAL A 635 0.57 17.47 -13.23
N SER A 636 1.68 16.76 -13.14
CA SER A 636 1.75 15.56 -12.31
C SER A 636 3.07 15.41 -11.55
N PHE A 637 3.00 14.69 -10.45
CA PHE A 637 4.15 14.27 -9.65
C PHE A 637 3.98 12.82 -9.23
N ILE A 638 5.06 12.03 -9.30
CA ILE A 638 5.10 10.63 -8.88
C ILE A 638 6.05 10.51 -7.69
N ALA A 639 5.54 10.14 -6.52
CA ALA A 639 6.32 9.91 -5.31
C ALA A 639 6.95 8.51 -5.29
N GLY A 640 8.12 8.38 -4.66
CA GLY A 640 8.82 7.12 -4.46
C GLY A 640 9.78 6.73 -5.58
N ARG A 641 10.24 7.68 -6.40
CA ARG A 641 11.14 7.42 -7.54
C ARG A 641 12.46 6.76 -7.15
N THR A 642 12.92 6.98 -5.94
CA THR A 642 14.17 6.42 -5.40
C THR A 642 13.93 5.25 -4.46
N ALA A 643 12.72 4.70 -4.43
CA ALA A 643 12.35 3.57 -3.60
C ALA A 643 13.18 2.31 -3.92
N PRO A 644 13.61 1.54 -2.92
CA PRO A 644 14.26 0.27 -3.17
C PRO A 644 13.29 -0.75 -3.76
N PRO A 645 13.70 -1.55 -4.77
CA PRO A 645 12.85 -2.56 -5.37
C PRO A 645 12.35 -3.60 -4.35
N GLY A 646 11.08 -3.98 -4.45
CA GLY A 646 10.49 -5.05 -3.64
C GLY A 646 10.17 -4.69 -2.19
N LYS A 647 10.42 -3.46 -1.75
CA LYS A 647 10.02 -2.97 -0.43
C LYS A 647 8.72 -2.17 -0.53
N ARG A 648 7.82 -2.39 0.44
CA ARG A 648 6.59 -1.60 0.61
C ARG A 648 6.91 -0.30 1.37
N LEU A 649 6.46 0.84 0.87
CA LEU A 649 6.65 2.15 1.47
C LEU A 649 5.32 2.76 1.95
N GLY A 650 4.88 2.37 3.12
CA GLY A 650 3.64 2.85 3.73
C GLY A 650 2.39 2.27 3.06
N HIS A 651 1.91 2.85 1.97
CA HIS A 651 0.70 2.38 1.28
C HIS A 651 0.84 0.94 0.77
N ALA A 652 -0.25 0.16 0.87
CA ALA A 652 -0.28 -1.24 0.43
C ALA A 652 0.02 -1.43 -1.08
N GLY A 653 -0.24 -0.39 -1.89
CA GLY A 653 0.05 -0.36 -3.33
C GLY A 653 1.43 0.18 -3.70
N ALA A 654 2.14 0.83 -2.78
CA ALA A 654 3.41 1.52 -3.05
C ALA A 654 4.61 0.56 -2.98
N ILE A 655 4.73 -0.29 -3.98
CA ILE A 655 5.83 -1.26 -4.14
C ILE A 655 6.43 -1.08 -5.54
N LEU A 656 7.75 -0.86 -5.61
CA LEU A 656 8.47 -0.83 -6.87
C LEU A 656 8.75 -2.26 -7.33
N GLU A 657 8.17 -2.68 -8.44
CA GLU A 657 8.42 -4.00 -9.02
C GLU A 657 9.85 -4.12 -9.57
N LYS A 658 10.42 -5.33 -9.54
CA LYS A 658 11.72 -5.62 -10.14
C LYS A 658 11.62 -5.38 -11.67
N GLY A 659 12.32 -4.40 -12.19
CA GLY A 659 12.32 -4.09 -13.62
C GLY A 659 12.01 -2.62 -13.99
N GLY A 660 11.89 -1.71 -13.01
CA GLY A 660 11.97 -0.27 -13.28
C GLY A 660 10.67 0.38 -13.77
N GLY A 661 9.53 0.06 -13.15
CA GLY A 661 8.22 0.60 -13.56
C GLY A 661 8.08 2.13 -13.57
N VAL A 662 8.82 2.88 -12.73
CA VAL A 662 8.66 4.34 -12.60
C VAL A 662 9.04 5.10 -13.87
N GLY A 663 10.15 4.73 -14.51
CA GLY A 663 10.59 5.37 -15.76
C GLY A 663 9.56 5.19 -16.87
N ARG A 664 9.01 3.98 -17.03
CA ARG A 664 7.94 3.71 -17.99
C ARG A 664 6.66 4.48 -17.69
N LYS A 665 6.28 4.57 -16.40
CA LYS A 665 5.12 5.35 -15.95
C LYS A 665 5.27 6.82 -16.36
N ILE A 666 6.39 7.46 -16.03
CA ILE A 666 6.70 8.84 -16.38
C ILE A 666 6.67 9.05 -17.90
N GLU A 667 7.29 8.15 -18.66
CA GLU A 667 7.33 8.22 -20.11
C GLU A 667 5.93 8.11 -20.74
N THR A 668 5.09 7.19 -20.23
CA THR A 668 3.72 7.02 -20.69
C THR A 668 2.88 8.29 -20.44
N MET A 669 3.03 8.88 -19.24
CA MET A 669 2.34 10.14 -18.91
C MET A 669 2.81 11.30 -19.77
N ARG A 670 4.13 11.43 -20.01
CA ARG A 670 4.70 12.47 -20.87
C ARG A 670 4.16 12.38 -22.30
N ARG A 671 4.09 11.18 -22.87
CA ARG A 671 3.51 10.93 -24.20
C ARG A 671 2.03 11.27 -24.27
N ALA A 672 1.31 11.15 -23.18
CA ALA A 672 -0.08 11.57 -23.08
C ALA A 672 -0.26 13.09 -22.90
N GLY A 673 0.82 13.87 -22.90
CA GLY A 673 0.79 15.32 -22.78
C GLY A 673 0.76 15.84 -21.35
N PHE A 674 1.22 15.07 -20.38
CA PHE A 674 1.35 15.51 -18.98
C PHE A 674 2.70 16.19 -18.75
N THR A 675 2.69 17.30 -18.00
CA THR A 675 3.90 17.85 -17.39
C THR A 675 4.22 17.08 -16.13
N VAL A 676 5.25 16.21 -16.15
CA VAL A 676 5.61 15.37 -15.02
C VAL A 676 6.76 16.01 -14.25
N CYS A 677 6.44 16.63 -13.12
CA CYS A 677 7.38 17.38 -12.28
C CYS A 677 8.32 16.48 -11.47
N SER A 678 9.50 17.00 -11.16
CA SER A 678 10.52 16.32 -10.34
C SER A 678 10.39 16.60 -8.85
N SER A 679 9.69 17.69 -8.48
CA SER A 679 9.48 18.10 -7.09
C SER A 679 8.08 18.71 -6.89
N LEU A 680 7.65 18.80 -5.62
CA LEU A 680 6.38 19.45 -5.27
C LEU A 680 6.40 20.96 -5.52
N GLU A 681 7.58 21.58 -5.50
CA GLU A 681 7.76 22.99 -5.84
C GLU A 681 7.53 23.23 -7.33
N GLU A 682 8.07 22.37 -8.19
CA GLU A 682 7.84 22.44 -9.62
C GLU A 682 6.35 22.26 -9.98
N VAL A 683 5.59 21.43 -9.25
CA VAL A 683 4.14 21.31 -9.47
C VAL A 683 3.45 22.66 -9.33
N ALA A 684 3.77 23.44 -8.30
CA ALA A 684 3.18 24.76 -8.10
C ALA A 684 3.62 25.76 -9.19
N ASN A 685 4.91 25.73 -9.56
CA ASN A 685 5.47 26.63 -10.58
C ASN A 685 4.88 26.35 -11.98
N GLU A 686 4.87 25.07 -12.40
CA GLU A 686 4.32 24.67 -13.69
C GLU A 686 2.81 24.92 -13.79
N THR A 687 2.07 24.65 -12.69
CA THR A 687 0.64 24.99 -12.63
C THR A 687 0.41 26.50 -12.78
N SER A 688 1.25 27.33 -12.15
CA SER A 688 1.19 28.78 -12.29
C SER A 688 1.48 29.24 -13.73
N CYS A 689 2.47 28.64 -14.40
CA CYS A 689 2.81 28.95 -15.79
C CYS A 689 1.68 28.60 -16.75
N ILE A 690 1.02 27.47 -16.56
CA ILE A 690 -0.09 26.99 -17.41
C ILE A 690 -1.34 27.86 -17.27
N LEU A 691 -1.57 28.46 -16.11
CA LEU A 691 -2.78 29.28 -15.85
C LEU A 691 -2.64 30.74 -16.31
N LYS A 692 -1.41 31.21 -16.53
CA LYS A 692 -1.13 32.53 -17.12
C LYS A 692 -1.45 32.55 -18.60
#